data_3dc223b54f566c97750c37a3be2e025b
#
_entry.id   3dc223b54f566c97750c37a3be2e025b
#
_cell.length_a   1.000
_cell.length_b   1.000
_cell.length_c   1.000
_cell.angle_alpha   90.00
_cell.angle_beta   90.00
_cell.angle_gamma   90.00
#
_symmetry.space_group_name_H-M   'P 1'
#
loop_
_entity.id
_entity.type
_entity.pdbx_description
1 polymer ?
#
loop_
_entity_poly.entity_id
_entity_poly.type
_entity_poly.pdbx_seq_one_letter_code
_entity_poly.pdbx_strand_id
1 'polypeptide(L)'
;MPMFGAIQIVSCYSLLQSPLRLEELITAAKERGYQALALTDRNVMYGAAAFYQLCQKQKIKPLIGMTLELNPGNELILIAKDQIGYQNLLQLSTIKNRLLAENQVEYPLDEIKSHLTGLLVITPLTNSLVIKSLQTGKQEQAVNFLTELQQKVMAKDLFLGMSPQLSSPLCQAMQTLAKKQHLRLTALEPVNYLDPADEAYLKVLQAIRQGTRLETFELQEKSTIKAWLQPAAKVQSAYQNIGMAALLTQTEKICQTANFNLKFSQPQLPHYPVPEQQTAAGYLHQLCLQGLKERKIDLTATVNQKYQQRLEHELAVIKRMGFADYFLIVWDITNYAHREKIVIGPGRGSAAGSLVAYALAITDVDPLYYNLLFERFLNEERVQMPDIDLDIPDNRRQEVIEYVQQKYGKEHVAQIITFGTLGARQALRDVGRALGFSQFEMNSFSRLIPHQLKITLAAAFEQSPRLRDKVAASEKNQWLYKTARYLEGLPRHFSVHAAGVILSDQDLSQIVPLQVGSDGMPLTQYSKDYVEQLGLLKIDLLGLRNLSVLDRALQLVKQNYQVDFDIHQISLADPLTLRIFQTAQTAGVFQFESAGIRNVLRRLQPQSFEDLTAVNALFRPGPMENIDHFIDRRHQKEQVIYPAQALAPILSPTYGILVYQEQVMQVAAVMAGFSLGQADILRRAMSKKKLALIDQLRTKFIQGAKNRGYSTEAATKVYDYIERFANYGFNRSHAVAYTKMAFELAYLKCHFPAAFMAALLGSVIGDSDKTKEYVLEARQLKVQLHGPNLNLSRFGFSLNHQQIIFGLNSIRSLRRDFVWAILSERKRAGRFKNFQDFLQRMPEKFLKTDSLQALIYSGAGDTFGQTRATLLHNLSKILDNRLLSGNNIELLAVLAPKLEQIPEINLNERLSQEEKYLGTFISAHPVTRYSKLAAAKKTTLIVQLQSDQSVRILLYLKDIKTIRTKKGEQMAFLTGEDQTGQIEVIIFPNLYRQVATDLK
;
A
#
# COMPACT_ATOMS: atom_id res chain seq x y z
N MET A 1 40.48 23.85 11.57
CA MET A 1 41.00 22.66 10.84
C MET A 1 40.53 22.73 9.40
N PRO A 2 41.31 22.31 8.40
CA PRO A 2 40.86 22.27 7.00
C PRO A 2 39.63 21.35 6.87
N MET A 3 38.63 21.80 6.11
CA MET A 3 37.35 21.07 5.96
C MET A 3 37.52 19.91 4.97
N PHE A 4 37.83 18.72 5.49
CA PHE A 4 37.98 17.52 4.67
C PHE A 4 36.62 16.82 4.45
N GLY A 5 36.33 16.50 3.17
CA GLY A 5 35.06 15.88 2.79
C GLY A 5 35.21 14.70 1.83
N ALA A 6 34.30 13.76 1.86
CA ALA A 6 34.10 12.74 0.83
C ALA A 6 33.09 13.27 -0.19
N ILE A 7 33.51 13.39 -1.46
CA ILE A 7 32.74 14.08 -2.51
C ILE A 7 32.12 13.14 -3.56
N GLN A 8 32.21 11.81 -3.35
CA GLN A 8 31.51 10.80 -4.16
C GLN A 8 31.02 9.68 -3.25
N ILE A 9 29.74 9.68 -2.92
CA ILE A 9 29.12 8.65 -2.06
C ILE A 9 27.85 8.15 -2.72
N VAL A 10 27.78 6.83 -2.89
CA VAL A 10 26.62 6.12 -3.41
C VAL A 10 25.95 5.35 -2.28
N SER A 11 24.72 5.68 -1.95
CA SER A 11 23.97 5.05 -0.85
C SER A 11 23.06 3.91 -1.33
N CYS A 12 22.38 3.26 -0.37
CA CYS A 12 21.37 2.25 -0.65
C CYS A 12 20.17 2.78 -1.48
N TYR A 13 20.03 4.08 -1.61
CA TYR A 13 19.03 4.69 -2.48
C TYR A 13 19.39 4.62 -3.97
N SER A 14 20.63 4.31 -4.31
CA SER A 14 20.96 3.76 -5.64
C SER A 14 20.65 2.28 -5.69
N LEU A 15 19.37 1.94 -5.74
CA LEU A 15 18.75 0.65 -5.50
C LEU A 15 19.59 -0.54 -5.99
N LEU A 16 19.94 -1.45 -5.07
CA LEU A 16 20.75 -2.65 -5.32
C LEU A 16 22.16 -2.36 -5.87
N GLN A 17 22.72 -1.15 -5.66
CA GLN A 17 24.07 -0.78 -6.09
C GLN A 17 25.01 -0.47 -4.91
N SER A 18 24.48 -0.23 -3.72
CA SER A 18 25.25 0.01 -2.51
C SER A 18 24.47 -0.48 -1.28
N PRO A 19 25.11 -1.13 -0.32
CA PRO A 19 24.47 -1.50 0.96
C PRO A 19 24.51 -0.36 1.99
N LEU A 20 25.06 0.79 1.64
CA LEU A 20 25.40 1.88 2.55
C LEU A 20 24.15 2.63 3.04
N ARG A 21 23.79 2.44 4.31
CA ARG A 21 22.67 3.16 4.96
C ARG A 21 23.10 4.54 5.40
N LEU A 22 22.23 5.54 5.25
CA LEU A 22 22.56 6.94 5.54
C LEU A 22 22.93 7.18 7.01
N GLU A 23 22.21 6.59 7.95
CA GLU A 23 22.47 6.72 9.39
C GLU A 23 23.85 6.16 9.76
N GLU A 24 24.17 4.98 9.24
CA GLU A 24 25.45 4.31 9.48
C GLU A 24 26.60 5.09 8.83
N LEU A 25 26.40 5.57 7.58
CA LEU A 25 27.35 6.42 6.88
C LEU A 25 27.73 7.66 7.67
N ILE A 26 26.74 8.43 8.12
CA ILE A 26 26.96 9.72 8.75
C ILE A 26 27.62 9.53 10.12
N THR A 27 27.22 8.48 10.86
CA THR A 27 27.85 8.13 12.14
C THR A 27 29.33 7.74 11.94
N ALA A 28 29.59 6.82 11.02
CA ALA A 28 30.96 6.38 10.71
C ALA A 28 31.81 7.51 10.14
N ALA A 29 31.28 8.38 9.31
CA ALA A 29 32.01 9.51 8.75
C ALA A 29 32.44 10.49 9.84
N LYS A 30 31.59 10.78 10.82
CA LYS A 30 31.96 11.62 11.97
C LYS A 30 33.09 11.00 12.79
N GLU A 31 32.99 9.72 13.10
CA GLU A 31 34.02 8.96 13.83
C GLU A 31 35.35 8.90 13.06
N ARG A 32 35.30 8.83 11.72
CA ARG A 32 36.46 8.78 10.81
C ARG A 32 37.03 10.16 10.46
N GLY A 33 36.52 11.24 11.05
CA GLY A 33 37.04 12.60 10.95
C GLY A 33 36.63 13.40 9.72
N TYR A 34 35.53 13.02 9.05
CA TYR A 34 34.95 13.80 7.94
C TYR A 34 34.10 14.96 8.46
N GLN A 35 34.22 16.12 7.84
CA GLN A 35 33.48 17.33 8.17
C GLN A 35 32.43 17.69 7.11
N ALA A 36 32.56 17.16 5.90
CA ALA A 36 31.62 17.30 4.81
C ALA A 36 31.42 15.98 4.06
N LEU A 37 30.22 15.75 3.56
CA LEU A 37 29.87 14.56 2.78
C LEU A 37 29.02 14.98 1.58
N ALA A 38 29.32 14.47 0.38
CA ALA A 38 28.47 14.63 -0.80
C ALA A 38 27.73 13.33 -1.09
N LEU A 39 26.42 13.33 -0.95
CA LEU A 39 25.60 12.25 -1.46
C LEU A 39 25.44 12.40 -2.97
N THR A 40 25.88 11.40 -3.73
CA THR A 40 25.89 11.41 -5.20
C THR A 40 25.30 10.12 -5.75
N ASP A 41 24.07 9.78 -5.35
CA ASP A 41 23.36 8.60 -5.84
C ASP A 41 23.19 8.62 -7.36
N ARG A 42 23.12 7.44 -8.00
CA ARG A 42 23.14 7.32 -9.47
C ARG A 42 21.79 7.63 -10.08
N ASN A 43 21.72 8.67 -10.90
CA ASN A 43 20.55 9.13 -11.67
C ASN A 43 19.33 9.52 -10.82
N VAL A 44 19.39 9.43 -9.49
CA VAL A 44 18.27 9.66 -8.58
C VAL A 44 18.69 10.51 -7.37
N MET A 45 17.68 11.12 -6.74
CA MET A 45 17.88 11.94 -5.53
C MET A 45 17.06 11.43 -4.34
N TYR A 46 16.67 10.14 -4.33
CA TYR A 46 15.78 9.54 -3.32
C TYR A 46 16.19 9.83 -1.87
N GLY A 47 17.48 9.76 -1.59
CA GLY A 47 18.04 9.94 -0.25
C GLY A 47 18.41 11.38 0.12
N ALA A 48 18.33 12.34 -0.80
CA ALA A 48 18.93 13.67 -0.62
C ALA A 48 18.33 14.45 0.57
N ALA A 49 17.00 14.47 0.72
CA ALA A 49 16.34 15.16 1.83
C ALA A 49 16.64 14.51 3.18
N ALA A 50 16.60 13.16 3.26
CA ALA A 50 16.95 12.40 4.46
C ALA A 50 18.40 12.64 4.86
N PHE A 51 19.31 12.54 3.91
CA PHE A 51 20.72 12.78 4.11
C PHE A 51 20.99 14.19 4.64
N TYR A 52 20.36 15.21 4.05
CA TYR A 52 20.49 16.58 4.50
C TYR A 52 20.13 16.73 5.98
N GLN A 53 18.96 16.23 6.41
CA GLN A 53 18.51 16.31 7.80
C GLN A 53 19.42 15.56 8.78
N LEU A 54 19.85 14.35 8.40
CA LEU A 54 20.75 13.55 9.23
C LEU A 54 22.12 14.22 9.42
N CYS A 55 22.68 14.79 8.36
CA CYS A 55 23.94 15.54 8.42
C CYS A 55 23.82 16.78 9.34
N GLN A 56 22.73 17.55 9.19
CA GLN A 56 22.47 18.71 10.05
C GLN A 56 22.41 18.31 11.54
N LYS A 57 21.69 17.22 11.85
CA LYS A 57 21.60 16.69 13.22
C LYS A 57 22.96 16.29 13.80
N GLN A 58 23.86 15.75 12.98
CA GLN A 58 25.20 15.32 13.39
C GLN A 58 26.28 16.40 13.25
N LYS A 59 25.92 17.60 12.76
CA LYS A 59 26.83 18.74 12.51
C LYS A 59 27.93 18.42 11.48
N ILE A 60 27.58 17.65 10.45
CA ILE A 60 28.41 17.42 9.25
C ILE A 60 27.83 18.28 8.13
N LYS A 61 28.69 18.91 7.32
CA LYS A 61 28.22 19.71 6.18
C LYS A 61 27.68 18.81 5.07
N PRO A 62 26.38 18.86 4.72
CA PRO A 62 25.84 18.11 3.60
C PRO A 62 26.12 18.81 2.28
N LEU A 63 26.59 18.07 1.30
CA LEU A 63 26.64 18.47 -0.09
C LEU A 63 25.65 17.59 -0.86
N ILE A 64 24.75 18.23 -1.60
CA ILE A 64 23.76 17.52 -2.40
C ILE A 64 24.28 17.41 -3.82
N GLY A 65 24.32 16.20 -4.32
CA GLY A 65 24.78 15.89 -5.66
C GLY A 65 24.09 14.67 -6.27
N MET A 66 24.54 14.29 -7.44
CA MET A 66 24.09 13.13 -8.20
C MET A 66 25.21 12.63 -9.11
N THR A 67 25.36 11.34 -9.27
CA THR A 67 26.16 10.75 -10.36
C THR A 67 25.22 10.54 -11.54
N LEU A 68 25.40 11.35 -12.58
CA LEU A 68 24.60 11.31 -13.80
C LEU A 68 25.28 10.42 -14.86
N GLU A 69 24.60 9.38 -15.29
CA GLU A 69 25.01 8.54 -16.41
C GLU A 69 24.57 9.17 -17.73
N LEU A 70 25.53 9.57 -18.54
CA LEU A 70 25.32 10.11 -19.90
C LEU A 70 24.96 9.01 -20.89
N ASN A 71 25.79 7.98 -20.92
CA ASN A 71 25.61 6.76 -21.68
C ASN A 71 26.31 5.60 -20.92
N PRO A 72 26.09 4.34 -21.31
CA PRO A 72 26.66 3.20 -20.60
C PRO A 72 28.20 3.31 -20.49
N GLY A 73 28.70 3.43 -19.27
CA GLY A 73 30.13 3.55 -18.97
C GLY A 73 30.69 4.95 -19.06
N ASN A 74 29.85 5.99 -19.12
CA ASN A 74 30.28 7.39 -19.04
C ASN A 74 29.39 8.18 -18.08
N GLU A 75 29.92 8.54 -16.94
CA GLU A 75 29.23 9.23 -15.84
C GLU A 75 29.89 10.58 -15.53
N LEU A 76 29.11 11.48 -14.91
CA LEU A 76 29.59 12.72 -14.31
C LEU A 76 29.07 12.83 -12.87
N ILE A 77 29.93 13.31 -11.97
CA ILE A 77 29.50 13.65 -10.60
C ILE A 77 29.15 15.14 -10.61
N LEU A 78 27.90 15.41 -10.19
CA LEU A 78 27.35 16.76 -10.15
C LEU A 78 27.06 17.12 -8.70
N ILE A 79 27.53 18.28 -8.21
CA ILE A 79 27.31 18.77 -6.83
C ILE A 79 26.78 20.20 -6.90
N ALA A 80 25.66 20.47 -6.22
CA ALA A 80 25.05 21.79 -6.15
C ALA A 80 25.92 22.75 -5.36
N LYS A 81 26.26 23.90 -5.94
CA LYS A 81 26.91 25.01 -5.25
C LYS A 81 25.93 25.88 -4.46
N ASP A 82 24.78 26.09 -5.03
CA ASP A 82 23.76 27.02 -4.60
C ASP A 82 22.33 26.51 -4.94
N GLN A 83 21.35 27.38 -4.75
CA GLN A 83 19.94 27.04 -5.03
C GLN A 83 19.71 26.74 -6.51
N ILE A 84 20.37 27.44 -7.43
CA ILE A 84 20.24 27.22 -8.88
C ILE A 84 20.79 25.82 -9.23
N GLY A 85 21.97 25.49 -8.69
CA GLY A 85 22.54 24.16 -8.87
C GLY A 85 21.68 23.05 -8.35
N TYR A 86 21.02 23.23 -7.20
CA TYR A 86 20.05 22.25 -6.68
C TYR A 86 18.85 22.09 -7.59
N GLN A 87 18.24 23.16 -8.06
CA GLN A 87 17.13 23.11 -9.01
C GLN A 87 17.53 22.39 -10.30
N ASN A 88 18.73 22.65 -10.79
CA ASN A 88 19.27 21.96 -11.97
C ASN A 88 19.48 20.45 -11.72
N LEU A 89 19.89 20.03 -10.52
CA LEU A 89 19.94 18.60 -10.17
C LEU A 89 18.55 17.96 -10.21
N LEU A 90 17.51 18.65 -9.71
CA LEU A 90 16.13 18.16 -9.78
C LEU A 90 15.71 17.93 -11.24
N GLN A 91 15.98 18.91 -12.11
CA GLN A 91 15.66 18.83 -13.55
C GLN A 91 16.44 17.69 -14.24
N LEU A 92 17.75 17.62 -14.03
CA LEU A 92 18.62 16.58 -14.63
C LEU A 92 18.17 15.17 -14.22
N SER A 93 17.84 14.97 -12.94
CA SER A 93 17.29 13.69 -12.45
C SER A 93 15.94 13.38 -13.08
N THR A 94 15.06 14.37 -13.18
CA THR A 94 13.73 14.22 -13.78
C THR A 94 13.81 13.83 -15.26
N ILE A 95 14.64 14.54 -16.03
CA ILE A 95 14.84 14.28 -17.46
C ILE A 95 15.45 12.89 -17.66
N LYS A 96 16.52 12.55 -16.92
CA LYS A 96 17.16 11.23 -17.05
C LYS A 96 16.18 10.07 -16.79
N ASN A 97 15.36 10.20 -15.75
CA ASN A 97 14.37 9.15 -15.44
C ASN A 97 13.23 9.07 -16.46
N ARG A 98 12.84 10.18 -17.10
CA ARG A 98 11.92 10.19 -18.24
C ARG A 98 12.52 9.45 -19.43
N LEU A 99 13.76 9.78 -19.83
CA LEU A 99 14.47 9.12 -20.94
C LEU A 99 14.59 7.60 -20.70
N LEU A 100 14.94 7.19 -19.47
CA LEU A 100 15.01 5.76 -19.11
C LEU A 100 13.66 5.05 -19.23
N ALA A 101 12.56 5.70 -18.87
CA ALA A 101 11.21 5.16 -19.03
C ALA A 101 10.79 5.01 -20.50
N GLU A 102 11.32 5.87 -21.37
CA GLU A 102 11.16 5.82 -22.83
C GLU A 102 12.16 4.86 -23.51
N ASN A 103 12.94 4.09 -22.75
CA ASN A 103 14.01 3.20 -23.20
C ASN A 103 15.18 3.95 -23.92
N GLN A 104 15.34 5.23 -23.67
CA GLN A 104 16.48 6.01 -24.14
C GLN A 104 17.59 5.96 -23.10
N VAL A 105 18.67 5.29 -23.42
CA VAL A 105 19.79 5.09 -22.51
C VAL A 105 20.75 6.29 -22.53
N GLU A 106 20.89 6.92 -23.69
CA GLU A 106 21.76 8.07 -23.89
C GLU A 106 21.09 9.37 -23.44
N TYR A 107 21.82 10.18 -22.73
CA TYR A 107 21.41 11.53 -22.34
C TYR A 107 22.17 12.54 -23.21
N PRO A 108 21.49 13.21 -24.16
CA PRO A 108 22.15 14.16 -25.06
C PRO A 108 22.83 15.29 -24.30
N LEU A 109 24.11 15.54 -24.60
CA LEU A 109 24.89 16.59 -23.94
C LEU A 109 24.28 17.98 -24.14
N ASP A 110 23.55 18.21 -25.22
CA ASP A 110 22.87 19.47 -25.46
C ASP A 110 21.69 19.74 -24.53
N GLU A 111 20.97 18.71 -24.11
CA GLU A 111 19.92 18.83 -23.09
C GLU A 111 20.48 19.11 -21.70
N ILE A 112 21.68 18.64 -21.40
CA ILE A 112 22.38 18.88 -20.14
C ILE A 112 22.86 20.34 -20.02
N LYS A 113 23.23 20.96 -21.14
CA LYS A 113 23.86 22.30 -21.19
C LYS A 113 23.10 23.36 -20.40
N SER A 114 21.79 23.39 -20.52
CA SER A 114 20.92 24.38 -19.84
C SER A 114 20.88 24.20 -18.32
N HIS A 115 21.24 22.99 -17.81
CA HIS A 115 21.11 22.60 -16.42
C HIS A 115 22.46 22.43 -15.68
N LEU A 116 23.60 22.91 -16.23
CA LEU A 116 24.90 22.81 -15.56
C LEU A 116 25.27 24.06 -14.75
N THR A 117 24.53 25.13 -14.87
CA THR A 117 24.76 26.36 -14.09
C THR A 117 24.56 26.09 -12.59
N GLY A 118 25.44 26.63 -11.75
CA GLY A 118 25.37 26.41 -10.30
C GLY A 118 25.82 24.99 -9.83
N LEU A 119 26.38 24.18 -10.73
CA LEU A 119 26.91 22.86 -10.42
C LEU A 119 28.46 22.85 -10.47
N LEU A 120 29.04 22.03 -9.59
CA LEU A 120 30.42 21.56 -9.71
C LEU A 120 30.38 20.23 -10.44
N VAL A 121 31.15 20.09 -11.51
CA VAL A 121 31.18 18.91 -12.38
C VAL A 121 32.51 18.20 -12.22
N ILE A 122 32.48 16.91 -11.87
CA ILE A 122 33.69 16.12 -11.60
C ILE A 122 33.65 14.86 -12.44
N THR A 123 34.73 14.51 -13.14
CA THR A 123 34.83 13.20 -13.81
C THR A 123 35.12 12.10 -12.79
N PRO A 124 34.36 10.99 -12.77
CA PRO A 124 34.59 9.88 -11.82
C PRO A 124 35.82 9.04 -12.19
N LEU A 125 36.27 8.19 -11.26
CA LEU A 125 37.39 7.25 -11.46
C LEU A 125 36.95 5.98 -12.18
N THR A 126 35.70 5.60 -12.05
CA THR A 126 35.08 4.45 -12.73
C THR A 126 33.97 4.95 -13.63
N ASN A 127 33.63 4.19 -14.66
CA ASN A 127 32.61 4.60 -15.65
C ASN A 127 32.91 5.99 -16.24
N SER A 128 34.16 6.24 -16.54
CA SER A 128 34.65 7.54 -17.06
C SER A 128 35.21 7.38 -18.48
N LEU A 129 34.65 8.13 -19.43
CA LEU A 129 35.14 8.15 -20.78
C LEU A 129 36.61 8.67 -20.79
N VAL A 130 36.93 9.64 -19.93
CA VAL A 130 38.28 10.18 -19.80
C VAL A 130 39.29 9.10 -19.39
N ILE A 131 38.99 8.38 -18.28
CA ILE A 131 39.85 7.29 -17.78
C ILE A 131 40.00 6.18 -18.82
N LYS A 132 38.90 5.73 -19.42
CA LYS A 132 38.88 4.67 -20.43
C LYS A 132 39.68 5.05 -21.68
N SER A 133 39.55 6.30 -22.14
CA SER A 133 40.28 6.79 -23.32
C SER A 133 41.78 6.86 -23.06
N LEU A 134 42.20 7.29 -21.86
CA LEU A 134 43.60 7.29 -21.47
C LEU A 134 44.21 5.88 -21.37
N GLN A 135 43.45 4.95 -20.79
CA GLN A 135 43.88 3.56 -20.67
C GLN A 135 44.01 2.84 -22.03
N THR A 136 43.18 3.22 -23.00
CA THR A 136 43.18 2.60 -24.35
C THR A 136 44.03 3.38 -25.37
N GLY A 137 44.76 4.43 -24.94
CA GLY A 137 45.61 5.25 -25.82
C GLY A 137 44.86 6.25 -26.73
N LYS A 138 43.52 6.36 -26.56
CA LYS A 138 42.67 7.22 -27.41
C LYS A 138 42.53 8.63 -26.83
N GLN A 139 43.60 9.32 -26.59
CA GLN A 139 43.63 10.65 -25.92
C GLN A 139 42.72 11.68 -26.59
N GLU A 140 42.56 11.65 -27.91
CA GLU A 140 41.68 12.59 -28.63
C GLU A 140 40.22 12.50 -28.18
N GLN A 141 39.75 11.31 -27.88
CA GLN A 141 38.36 11.14 -27.37
C GLN A 141 38.19 11.85 -26.03
N ALA A 142 39.16 11.72 -25.13
CA ALA A 142 39.11 12.42 -23.84
C ALA A 142 39.18 13.96 -24.03
N VAL A 143 40.03 14.44 -24.94
CA VAL A 143 40.17 15.87 -25.27
C VAL A 143 38.87 16.43 -25.82
N ASN A 144 38.28 15.77 -26.81
CA ASN A 144 37.03 16.19 -27.45
C ASN A 144 35.88 16.26 -26.44
N PHE A 145 35.71 15.23 -25.60
CA PHE A 145 34.70 15.21 -24.56
C PHE A 145 34.87 16.35 -23.53
N LEU A 146 36.11 16.59 -23.08
CA LEU A 146 36.40 17.67 -22.13
C LEU A 146 36.22 19.05 -22.77
N THR A 147 36.59 19.20 -24.03
CA THR A 147 36.37 20.46 -24.76
C THR A 147 34.87 20.76 -24.90
N GLU A 148 34.09 19.76 -25.19
CA GLU A 148 32.63 19.88 -25.24
C GLU A 148 32.03 20.26 -23.88
N LEU A 149 32.51 19.65 -22.79
CA LEU A 149 32.09 20.02 -21.43
C LEU A 149 32.50 21.45 -21.06
N GLN A 150 33.72 21.89 -21.45
CA GLN A 150 34.20 23.24 -21.21
C GLN A 150 33.39 24.35 -21.91
N GLN A 151 32.74 24.01 -23.03
CA GLN A 151 31.81 24.94 -23.69
C GLN A 151 30.51 25.12 -22.89
N LYS A 152 30.21 24.20 -21.97
CA LYS A 152 28.93 24.09 -21.22
C LYS A 152 29.08 24.44 -19.73
N VAL A 153 30.30 24.27 -19.18
CA VAL A 153 30.63 24.48 -17.77
C VAL A 153 31.78 25.48 -17.67
N MET A 154 31.70 26.44 -16.74
CA MET A 154 32.83 27.32 -16.49
C MET A 154 34.06 26.50 -16.07
N ALA A 155 35.23 26.80 -16.61
CA ALA A 155 36.48 26.06 -16.34
C ALA A 155 36.82 25.97 -14.83
N LYS A 156 36.36 26.93 -14.02
CA LYS A 156 36.55 26.94 -12.56
C LYS A 156 35.65 25.93 -11.84
N ASP A 157 34.60 25.41 -12.48
CA ASP A 157 33.59 24.51 -11.91
C ASP A 157 33.69 23.07 -12.49
N LEU A 158 34.62 22.83 -13.45
CA LEU A 158 34.93 21.53 -14.03
C LEU A 158 36.24 20.97 -13.47
N PHE A 159 36.19 19.73 -12.98
CA PHE A 159 37.30 19.05 -12.32
C PHE A 159 37.50 17.64 -12.86
N LEU A 160 38.77 17.22 -12.90
CA LEU A 160 39.10 15.81 -13.13
C LEU A 160 39.37 15.12 -11.78
N GLY A 161 38.61 14.06 -11.47
CA GLY A 161 38.84 13.28 -10.28
C GLY A 161 40.11 12.46 -10.36
N MET A 162 40.87 12.38 -9.28
CA MET A 162 42.11 11.64 -9.20
C MET A 162 42.29 10.96 -7.86
N SER A 163 42.84 9.73 -7.82
CA SER A 163 43.11 8.95 -6.62
C SER A 163 44.47 8.27 -6.67
N PRO A 164 45.15 8.11 -5.53
CA PRO A 164 46.32 7.24 -5.38
C PRO A 164 46.10 5.78 -5.79
N GLN A 165 44.87 5.34 -5.90
CA GLN A 165 44.51 3.99 -6.33
C GLN A 165 44.70 3.76 -7.85
N LEU A 166 44.85 4.83 -8.64
CA LEU A 166 45.18 4.74 -10.07
C LEU A 166 46.64 4.37 -10.30
N SER A 167 46.93 3.70 -11.38
CA SER A 167 48.32 3.39 -11.73
C SER A 167 49.15 4.68 -12.00
N SER A 168 50.43 4.67 -11.70
CA SER A 168 51.33 5.81 -11.89
C SER A 168 51.32 6.38 -13.32
N PRO A 169 51.33 5.54 -14.40
CA PRO A 169 51.22 6.05 -15.77
C PRO A 169 49.90 6.78 -16.03
N LEU A 170 48.79 6.27 -15.47
CA LEU A 170 47.47 6.89 -15.62
C LEU A 170 47.38 8.22 -14.87
N CYS A 171 47.98 8.31 -13.68
CA CYS A 171 48.10 9.56 -12.93
C CYS A 171 48.87 10.62 -13.71
N GLN A 172 50.00 10.27 -14.34
CA GLN A 172 50.79 11.16 -15.18
C GLN A 172 50.03 11.62 -16.43
N ALA A 173 49.34 10.70 -17.10
CA ALA A 173 48.49 11.01 -18.24
C ALA A 173 47.34 11.97 -17.87
N MET A 174 46.69 11.76 -16.72
CA MET A 174 45.65 12.66 -16.18
C MET A 174 46.23 14.08 -15.88
N GLN A 175 47.40 14.16 -15.27
CA GLN A 175 48.08 15.44 -15.00
C GLN A 175 48.43 16.17 -16.30
N THR A 176 48.96 15.46 -17.30
CA THR A 176 49.28 16.02 -18.62
C THR A 176 48.03 16.54 -19.32
N LEU A 177 46.95 15.73 -19.29
CA LEU A 177 45.67 16.12 -19.89
C LEU A 177 45.09 17.36 -19.19
N ALA A 178 45.10 17.40 -17.85
CA ALA A 178 44.62 18.52 -17.06
C ALA A 178 45.38 19.82 -17.39
N LYS A 179 46.69 19.75 -17.49
CA LYS A 179 47.55 20.91 -17.90
C LYS A 179 47.21 21.37 -19.32
N LYS A 180 47.10 20.43 -20.28
CA LYS A 180 46.78 20.73 -21.68
C LYS A 180 45.41 21.39 -21.85
N GLN A 181 44.43 20.96 -21.05
CA GLN A 181 43.06 21.46 -21.12
C GLN A 181 42.77 22.59 -20.11
N HIS A 182 43.78 23.08 -19.38
CA HIS A 182 43.63 24.11 -18.32
C HIS A 182 42.55 23.74 -17.27
N LEU A 183 42.41 22.46 -16.94
CA LEU A 183 41.47 21.95 -15.95
C LEU A 183 42.15 21.71 -14.60
N ARG A 184 41.32 21.74 -13.54
CA ARG A 184 41.75 21.45 -12.18
C ARG A 184 41.58 19.97 -11.87
N LEU A 185 42.53 19.41 -11.13
CA LEU A 185 42.44 18.08 -10.55
C LEU A 185 41.93 18.19 -9.12
N THR A 186 41.13 17.20 -8.66
CA THR A 186 40.66 17.12 -7.29
C THR A 186 40.84 15.70 -6.75
N ALA A 187 41.14 15.60 -5.44
CA ALA A 187 41.15 14.30 -4.79
C ALA A 187 39.74 13.67 -4.79
N LEU A 188 39.64 12.41 -5.20
CA LEU A 188 38.39 11.70 -5.33
C LEU A 188 38.55 10.26 -4.82
N GLU A 189 37.83 9.91 -3.76
CA GLU A 189 37.72 8.55 -3.26
C GLU A 189 36.24 8.14 -3.28
N PRO A 190 35.85 7.15 -4.10
CA PRO A 190 34.48 6.68 -4.15
C PRO A 190 34.12 5.93 -2.85
N VAL A 191 32.89 6.08 -2.39
CA VAL A 191 32.37 5.39 -1.20
C VAL A 191 31.06 4.71 -1.54
N ASN A 192 31.05 3.37 -1.51
CA ASN A 192 29.88 2.54 -1.77
C ASN A 192 29.56 1.59 -0.60
N TYR A 193 30.50 1.45 0.37
CA TYR A 193 30.33 0.61 1.57
C TYR A 193 31.22 1.14 2.71
N LEU A 194 30.97 0.70 3.95
CA LEU A 194 31.67 1.26 5.12
C LEU A 194 33.06 0.66 5.34
N ASP A 195 33.13 -0.65 5.41
CA ASP A 195 34.34 -1.38 5.80
C ASP A 195 34.83 -2.31 4.69
N PRO A 196 36.12 -2.64 4.61
CA PRO A 196 36.66 -3.53 3.59
C PRO A 196 35.94 -4.89 3.48
N ALA A 197 35.44 -5.41 4.60
CA ALA A 197 34.69 -6.68 4.64
C ALA A 197 33.32 -6.58 3.93
N ASP A 198 32.76 -5.39 3.79
CA ASP A 198 31.44 -5.17 3.21
C ASP A 198 31.43 -5.26 1.67
N GLU A 199 32.62 -5.28 1.05
CA GLU A 199 32.77 -5.49 -0.41
C GLU A 199 32.07 -6.76 -0.87
N ALA A 200 32.15 -7.84 -0.07
CA ALA A 200 31.50 -9.10 -0.38
C ALA A 200 29.95 -8.96 -0.42
N TYR A 201 29.36 -8.17 0.48
CA TYR A 201 27.92 -7.89 0.47
C TYR A 201 27.52 -7.01 -0.71
N LEU A 202 28.36 -6.03 -1.07
CA LEU A 202 28.15 -5.21 -2.27
C LEU A 202 28.08 -6.09 -3.53
N LYS A 203 29.02 -7.04 -3.68
CA LYS A 203 29.06 -7.95 -4.84
C LYS A 203 27.81 -8.82 -4.91
N VAL A 204 27.35 -9.38 -3.77
CA VAL A 204 26.09 -10.13 -3.71
C VAL A 204 24.90 -9.25 -4.12
N LEU A 205 24.85 -8.01 -3.61
CA LEU A 205 23.77 -7.06 -3.93
C LEU A 205 23.73 -6.73 -5.43
N GLN A 206 24.89 -6.52 -6.04
CA GLN A 206 25.01 -6.25 -7.47
C GLN A 206 24.66 -7.48 -8.33
N ALA A 207 25.04 -8.69 -7.91
CA ALA A 207 24.61 -9.94 -8.54
C ALA A 207 23.06 -10.09 -8.48
N ILE A 208 22.42 -9.74 -7.35
CA ILE A 208 20.95 -9.70 -7.24
C ILE A 208 20.35 -8.70 -8.24
N ARG A 209 20.94 -7.53 -8.39
CA ARG A 209 20.52 -6.51 -9.38
C ARG A 209 20.55 -7.02 -10.80
N GLN A 210 21.60 -7.72 -11.18
CA GLN A 210 21.80 -8.28 -12.53
C GLN A 210 21.02 -9.59 -12.75
N GLY A 211 20.47 -10.20 -11.69
CA GLY A 211 19.82 -11.50 -11.76
C GLY A 211 20.78 -12.66 -12.02
N THR A 212 22.09 -12.47 -11.75
CA THR A 212 23.16 -13.45 -11.97
C THR A 212 23.55 -14.15 -10.67
N ARG A 213 24.37 -15.22 -10.77
CA ARG A 213 25.05 -15.79 -9.61
C ARG A 213 26.31 -15.00 -9.28
N LEU A 214 26.74 -15.01 -8.04
CA LEU A 214 27.92 -14.30 -7.55
C LEU A 214 29.19 -14.71 -8.32
N GLU A 215 29.40 -15.99 -8.54
CA GLU A 215 30.54 -16.52 -9.32
C GLU A 215 30.60 -15.91 -10.73
N THR A 216 29.44 -15.83 -11.42
CA THR A 216 29.34 -15.23 -12.76
C THR A 216 29.61 -13.73 -12.72
N PHE A 217 29.12 -13.04 -11.69
CA PHE A 217 29.34 -11.61 -11.51
C PHE A 217 30.81 -11.29 -11.27
N GLU A 218 31.49 -12.04 -10.39
CA GLU A 218 32.92 -11.86 -10.08
C GLU A 218 33.83 -12.08 -11.29
N LEU A 219 33.49 -13.01 -12.19
CA LEU A 219 34.22 -13.22 -13.43
C LEU A 219 34.09 -12.02 -14.40
N GLN A 220 33.02 -11.24 -14.31
CA GLN A 220 32.75 -10.09 -15.16
C GLN A 220 33.30 -8.80 -14.57
N GLU A 221 33.50 -8.72 -13.26
CA GLU A 221 33.94 -7.51 -12.58
C GLU A 221 35.44 -7.29 -12.77
N LYS A 222 35.81 -6.10 -13.29
CA LYS A 222 37.20 -5.71 -13.55
C LYS A 222 37.69 -4.54 -12.70
N SER A 223 36.87 -3.98 -11.80
CA SER A 223 37.29 -2.80 -11.03
C SER A 223 38.26 -3.15 -9.92
N THR A 224 39.38 -2.45 -9.89
CA THR A 224 40.41 -2.56 -8.85
C THR A 224 40.28 -1.47 -7.78
N ILE A 225 39.41 -0.48 -7.96
CA ILE A 225 39.23 0.65 -7.04
C ILE A 225 38.40 0.20 -5.85
N LYS A 226 38.99 0.36 -4.65
CA LYS A 226 38.33 0.07 -3.37
C LYS A 226 37.46 1.24 -2.94
N ALA A 227 36.16 1.05 -2.83
CA ALA A 227 35.15 2.08 -2.59
C ALA A 227 34.59 2.05 -1.16
N TRP A 228 35.43 1.97 -0.14
CA TRP A 228 35.04 1.99 1.26
C TRP A 228 35.35 3.31 1.95
N LEU A 229 34.59 3.66 3.00
CA LEU A 229 34.81 4.90 3.74
C LEU A 229 36.08 4.80 4.60
N GLN A 230 37.23 5.19 4.05
CA GLN A 230 38.51 5.18 4.76
C GLN A 230 38.52 6.27 5.84
N PRO A 231 39.31 6.11 6.95
CA PRO A 231 39.57 7.23 7.86
C PRO A 231 40.18 8.42 7.12
N ALA A 232 39.70 9.62 7.42
CA ALA A 232 40.15 10.86 6.73
C ALA A 232 41.68 11.04 6.78
N ALA A 233 42.31 10.79 7.93
CA ALA A 233 43.77 10.85 8.09
C ALA A 233 44.52 9.87 7.18
N LYS A 234 43.99 8.67 6.96
CA LYS A 234 44.57 7.67 6.06
C LYS A 234 44.53 8.14 4.61
N VAL A 235 43.37 8.67 4.19
CA VAL A 235 43.23 9.25 2.84
C VAL A 235 44.21 10.41 2.65
N GLN A 236 44.27 11.35 3.60
CA GLN A 236 45.21 12.49 3.53
C GLN A 236 46.68 12.05 3.40
N SER A 237 47.09 11.09 4.23
CA SER A 237 48.47 10.54 4.17
C SER A 237 48.77 9.87 2.83
N ALA A 238 47.79 9.15 2.24
CA ALA A 238 47.98 8.49 0.94
C ALA A 238 48.26 9.49 -0.17
N TYR A 239 47.56 10.64 -0.22
CA TYR A 239 47.83 11.70 -1.18
C TYR A 239 49.14 12.44 -0.92
N GLN A 240 49.51 12.67 0.35
CA GLN A 240 50.75 13.31 0.75
C GLN A 240 51.98 12.48 0.34
N ASN A 241 51.94 11.17 0.59
CA ASN A 241 53.01 10.22 0.31
C ASN A 241 53.40 10.14 -1.18
N ILE A 242 52.45 10.43 -2.08
CA ILE A 242 52.72 10.48 -3.54
C ILE A 242 52.88 11.90 -4.10
N GLY A 243 53.05 12.90 -3.21
CA GLY A 243 53.23 14.29 -3.62
C GLY A 243 51.97 14.99 -4.18
N MET A 244 50.81 14.52 -3.92
CA MET A 244 49.53 15.02 -4.43
C MET A 244 48.69 15.79 -3.39
N ALA A 245 49.32 16.34 -2.35
CA ALA A 245 48.61 17.08 -1.29
C ALA A 245 47.78 18.27 -1.80
N ALA A 246 48.19 18.91 -2.90
CA ALA A 246 47.42 20.00 -3.52
C ALA A 246 46.02 19.61 -3.96
N LEU A 247 45.75 18.33 -4.27
CA LEU A 247 44.42 17.82 -4.64
C LEU A 247 43.46 17.83 -3.46
N LEU A 248 43.97 17.60 -2.24
CA LEU A 248 43.17 17.68 -1.01
C LEU A 248 42.69 19.12 -0.75
N THR A 249 43.55 20.10 -0.97
CA THR A 249 43.18 21.51 -0.86
C THR A 249 42.11 21.90 -1.89
N GLN A 250 42.12 21.27 -3.07
CA GLN A 250 41.10 21.52 -4.08
C GLN A 250 39.76 20.90 -3.67
N THR A 251 39.77 19.68 -3.08
CA THR A 251 38.57 19.05 -2.52
C THR A 251 37.98 19.87 -1.38
N GLU A 252 38.84 20.42 -0.52
CA GLU A 252 38.41 21.34 0.53
C GLU A 252 37.69 22.57 -0.04
N LYS A 253 38.25 23.20 -1.10
CA LYS A 253 37.60 24.33 -1.80
C LYS A 253 36.24 23.93 -2.37
N ILE A 254 36.10 22.72 -2.94
CA ILE A 254 34.82 22.20 -3.41
C ILE A 254 33.83 22.14 -2.24
N CYS A 255 34.24 21.55 -1.09
CA CYS A 255 33.41 21.47 0.10
C CYS A 255 33.02 22.85 0.66
N GLN A 256 33.89 23.85 0.57
CA GLN A 256 33.60 25.22 1.02
C GLN A 256 32.67 25.96 0.06
N THR A 257 32.88 25.81 -1.26
CA THR A 257 32.08 26.46 -2.31
C THR A 257 30.66 25.96 -2.40
N ALA A 258 30.45 24.67 -2.20
CA ALA A 258 29.11 24.08 -2.15
C ALA A 258 28.39 24.53 -0.87
N ASN A 259 27.46 25.48 -0.99
CA ASN A 259 26.75 26.09 0.14
C ASN A 259 25.25 26.20 -0.11
N PHE A 260 24.63 25.08 -0.39
CA PHE A 260 23.18 24.98 -0.57
C PHE A 260 22.50 24.67 0.77
N ASN A 261 21.36 25.32 1.00
CA ASN A 261 20.51 25.08 2.15
C ASN A 261 19.13 24.61 1.69
N LEU A 262 18.79 23.35 2.00
CA LEU A 262 17.45 22.82 1.77
C LEU A 262 16.48 23.44 2.79
N LYS A 263 15.58 24.26 2.29
CA LYS A 263 14.57 24.92 3.14
C LYS A 263 13.34 24.02 3.24
N PHE A 264 13.01 23.67 4.47
CA PHE A 264 11.71 23.07 4.77
C PHE A 264 10.74 24.22 5.03
N SER A 265 9.75 24.37 4.16
CA SER A 265 8.85 25.54 4.14
C SER A 265 7.56 25.28 4.90
N GLN A 266 6.87 26.35 5.24
CA GLN A 266 5.47 26.26 5.67
C GLN A 266 4.59 25.78 4.49
N PRO A 267 3.46 25.11 4.75
CA PRO A 267 2.55 24.65 3.72
C PRO A 267 2.20 25.75 2.72
N GLN A 268 2.42 25.50 1.46
CA GLN A 268 2.01 26.36 0.34
C GLN A 268 0.77 25.71 -0.30
N LEU A 269 -0.40 26.30 -0.04
CA LEU A 269 -1.64 25.82 -0.61
C LEU A 269 -1.80 26.34 -2.03
N PRO A 270 -2.14 25.47 -2.99
CA PRO A 270 -2.55 25.90 -4.31
C PRO A 270 -3.82 26.74 -4.23
N HIS A 271 -3.94 27.72 -5.11
CA HIS A 271 -5.13 28.55 -5.20
C HIS A 271 -6.22 27.85 -6.04
N TYR A 272 -7.43 27.82 -5.51
CA TYR A 272 -8.58 27.34 -6.29
C TYR A 272 -9.12 28.48 -7.17
N PRO A 273 -9.33 28.28 -8.48
CA PRO A 273 -9.89 29.31 -9.35
C PRO A 273 -11.36 29.55 -9.00
N VAL A 274 -11.64 30.62 -8.28
CA VAL A 274 -13.00 31.06 -7.93
C VAL A 274 -13.61 31.96 -9.03
N PRO A 275 -14.95 32.07 -9.11
CA PRO A 275 -15.61 33.00 -10.03
C PRO A 275 -15.16 34.44 -9.84
N GLU A 276 -15.16 35.24 -10.91
CA GLU A 276 -14.76 36.64 -10.88
C GLU A 276 -15.48 37.40 -9.74
N GLN A 277 -14.74 38.30 -9.07
CA GLN A 277 -15.17 39.14 -7.95
C GLN A 277 -15.46 38.39 -6.63
N GLN A 278 -15.14 37.10 -6.51
CA GLN A 278 -15.30 36.37 -5.24
C GLN A 278 -13.94 36.02 -4.61
N THR A 279 -13.93 35.92 -3.29
CA THR A 279 -12.80 35.31 -2.55
C THR A 279 -13.06 33.83 -2.33
N ALA A 280 -12.02 33.03 -2.17
CA ALA A 280 -12.14 31.60 -1.84
C ALA A 280 -13.04 31.37 -0.62
N ALA A 281 -12.90 32.17 0.45
CA ALA A 281 -13.74 32.08 1.64
C ALA A 281 -15.22 32.44 1.37
N GLY A 282 -15.48 33.43 0.52
CA GLY A 282 -16.84 33.81 0.12
C GLY A 282 -17.51 32.73 -0.73
N TYR A 283 -16.80 32.18 -1.68
CA TYR A 283 -17.29 31.08 -2.53
C TYR A 283 -17.53 29.81 -1.72
N LEU A 284 -16.63 29.47 -0.80
CA LEU A 284 -16.82 28.36 0.12
C LEU A 284 -18.09 28.51 0.97
N HIS A 285 -18.34 29.71 1.52
CA HIS A 285 -19.55 30.00 2.28
C HIS A 285 -20.81 29.77 1.44
N GLN A 286 -20.84 30.32 0.21
CA GLN A 286 -21.97 30.15 -0.72
C GLN A 286 -22.24 28.66 -0.99
N LEU A 287 -21.22 27.88 -1.29
CA LEU A 287 -21.34 26.44 -1.53
C LEU A 287 -21.87 25.69 -0.30
N CYS A 288 -21.44 26.07 0.90
CA CYS A 288 -21.94 25.45 2.14
C CYS A 288 -23.44 25.72 2.33
N LEU A 289 -23.91 26.96 2.10
CA LEU A 289 -25.34 27.29 2.20
C LEU A 289 -26.17 26.49 1.21
N GLN A 290 -25.70 26.39 -0.02
CA GLN A 290 -26.34 25.57 -1.06
C GLN A 290 -26.38 24.10 -0.64
N GLY A 291 -25.27 23.53 -0.21
CA GLY A 291 -25.17 22.11 0.18
C GLY A 291 -26.04 21.76 1.37
N LEU A 292 -26.15 22.62 2.38
CA LEU A 292 -27.09 22.39 3.50
C LEU A 292 -28.55 22.40 3.05
N LYS A 293 -28.91 23.27 2.11
CA LYS A 293 -30.24 23.27 1.50
C LYS A 293 -30.52 21.97 0.73
N GLU A 294 -29.56 21.46 -0.02
CA GLU A 294 -29.64 20.17 -0.73
C GLU A 294 -29.82 18.99 0.25
N ARG A 295 -29.20 19.09 1.45
CA ARG A 295 -29.38 18.14 2.55
C ARG A 295 -30.66 18.36 3.35
N LYS A 296 -31.56 19.24 2.90
CA LYS A 296 -32.85 19.57 3.52
C LYS A 296 -32.72 20.18 4.91
N ILE A 297 -31.62 20.87 5.20
CA ILE A 297 -31.40 21.63 6.42
C ILE A 297 -31.71 23.11 6.13
N ASP A 298 -32.92 23.55 6.55
CA ASP A 298 -33.34 24.95 6.42
C ASP A 298 -32.79 25.78 7.58
N LEU A 299 -31.79 26.61 7.32
CA LEU A 299 -31.15 27.45 8.33
C LEU A 299 -32.06 28.57 8.87
N THR A 300 -33.17 28.88 8.21
CA THR A 300 -34.14 29.89 8.70
C THR A 300 -35.02 29.34 9.81
N ALA A 301 -35.16 28.03 9.91
CA ALA A 301 -35.95 27.38 10.95
C ALA A 301 -35.25 27.46 12.31
N THR A 302 -35.95 27.85 13.35
CA THR A 302 -35.41 27.98 14.72
C THR A 302 -34.77 26.69 15.25
N VAL A 303 -35.33 25.55 14.86
CA VAL A 303 -34.79 24.22 15.24
C VAL A 303 -33.38 23.97 14.66
N ASN A 304 -33.00 24.63 13.59
CA ASN A 304 -31.72 24.50 12.90
C ASN A 304 -30.71 25.59 13.25
N GLN A 305 -31.01 26.47 14.19
CA GLN A 305 -30.10 27.56 14.64
C GLN A 305 -28.71 27.04 15.05
N LYS A 306 -28.63 25.82 15.63
CA LYS A 306 -27.38 25.16 15.97
C LYS A 306 -26.51 24.88 14.74
N TYR A 307 -27.10 24.55 13.56
CA TYR A 307 -26.36 24.35 12.33
C TYR A 307 -25.77 25.67 11.82
N GLN A 308 -26.53 26.74 11.87
CA GLN A 308 -26.04 28.06 11.49
C GLN A 308 -24.85 28.49 12.34
N GLN A 309 -24.99 28.42 13.67
CA GLN A 309 -23.91 28.77 14.59
C GLN A 309 -22.65 27.93 14.37
N ARG A 310 -22.81 26.64 14.13
CA ARG A 310 -21.71 25.74 13.88
C ARG A 310 -21.04 26.04 12.53
N LEU A 311 -21.82 26.33 11.47
CA LEU A 311 -21.30 26.69 10.16
C LEU A 311 -20.46 27.96 10.23
N GLU A 312 -20.98 29.03 10.85
CA GLU A 312 -20.28 30.29 10.97
C GLU A 312 -18.97 30.13 11.78
N HIS A 313 -19.03 29.35 12.86
CA HIS A 313 -17.84 29.04 13.65
C HIS A 313 -16.77 28.32 12.79
N GLU A 314 -17.12 27.24 12.11
CA GLU A 314 -16.18 26.47 11.28
C GLU A 314 -15.59 27.31 10.15
N LEU A 315 -16.42 28.06 9.42
CA LEU A 315 -15.97 28.95 8.34
C LEU A 315 -15.02 30.05 8.85
N ALA A 316 -15.30 30.62 10.02
CA ALA A 316 -14.41 31.60 10.63
C ALA A 316 -13.05 31.01 10.97
N VAL A 317 -13.00 29.79 11.51
CA VAL A 317 -11.74 29.07 11.79
C VAL A 317 -10.99 28.75 10.49
N ILE A 318 -11.68 28.18 9.48
CA ILE A 318 -11.09 27.85 8.17
C ILE A 318 -10.49 29.09 7.51
N LYS A 319 -11.21 30.22 7.54
CA LYS A 319 -10.75 31.51 6.99
C LYS A 319 -9.51 32.02 7.71
N ARG A 320 -9.51 32.03 9.08
CA ARG A 320 -8.37 32.49 9.87
C ARG A 320 -7.13 31.64 9.66
N MET A 321 -7.30 30.34 9.49
CA MET A 321 -6.20 29.40 9.23
C MET A 321 -5.76 29.37 7.74
N GLY A 322 -6.46 30.06 6.84
CA GLY A 322 -6.10 30.13 5.41
C GLY A 322 -6.39 28.86 4.60
N PHE A 323 -7.36 28.01 5.01
CA PHE A 323 -7.62 26.73 4.39
C PHE A 323 -8.83 26.71 3.42
N ALA A 324 -9.37 27.87 3.03
CA ALA A 324 -10.53 27.93 2.14
C ALA A 324 -10.25 27.24 0.78
N ASP A 325 -9.10 27.53 0.16
CA ASP A 325 -8.68 26.90 -1.09
C ASP A 325 -8.56 25.39 -0.97
N TYR A 326 -8.03 24.89 0.15
CA TYR A 326 -7.94 23.45 0.40
C TYR A 326 -9.31 22.75 0.37
N PHE A 327 -10.31 23.34 1.07
CA PHE A 327 -11.66 22.79 1.07
C PHE A 327 -12.30 22.84 -0.31
N LEU A 328 -12.05 23.89 -1.10
CA LEU A 328 -12.54 24.03 -2.46
C LEU A 328 -11.92 23.01 -3.40
N ILE A 329 -10.62 22.74 -3.29
CA ILE A 329 -9.93 21.71 -4.07
C ILE A 329 -10.51 20.31 -3.76
N VAL A 330 -10.68 19.99 -2.47
CA VAL A 330 -11.24 18.69 -2.06
C VAL A 330 -12.70 18.57 -2.51
N TRP A 331 -13.50 19.64 -2.37
CA TRP A 331 -14.87 19.71 -2.89
C TRP A 331 -14.94 19.48 -4.39
N ASP A 332 -14.06 20.08 -5.14
CA ASP A 332 -14.02 19.92 -6.59
C ASP A 332 -13.80 18.47 -7.02
N ILE A 333 -12.87 17.78 -6.34
CA ILE A 333 -12.59 16.36 -6.59
C ILE A 333 -13.82 15.49 -6.25
N THR A 334 -14.46 15.76 -5.11
CA THR A 334 -15.67 15.01 -4.71
C THR A 334 -16.84 15.31 -5.62
N ASN A 335 -17.03 16.57 -6.03
CA ASN A 335 -18.07 16.98 -6.96
C ASN A 335 -17.90 16.35 -8.35
N TYR A 336 -16.66 16.24 -8.86
CA TYR A 336 -16.37 15.45 -10.06
C TYR A 336 -16.83 13.99 -9.87
N ALA A 337 -16.44 13.35 -8.79
CA ALA A 337 -16.81 11.96 -8.54
C ALA A 337 -18.35 11.78 -8.47
N HIS A 338 -19.07 12.69 -7.82
CA HIS A 338 -20.55 12.65 -7.77
C HIS A 338 -21.17 12.79 -9.17
N ARG A 339 -20.68 13.71 -10.01
CA ARG A 339 -21.15 13.88 -11.38
C ARG A 339 -20.92 12.63 -12.24
N GLU A 340 -19.76 11.99 -12.08
CA GLU A 340 -19.42 10.74 -12.79
C GLU A 340 -20.02 9.49 -12.11
N LYS A 341 -20.88 9.67 -11.09
CA LYS A 341 -21.52 8.59 -10.35
C LYS A 341 -20.51 7.61 -9.74
N ILE A 342 -19.40 8.12 -9.26
CA ILE A 342 -18.41 7.38 -8.46
C ILE A 342 -18.87 7.45 -7.01
N VAL A 343 -19.11 6.31 -6.39
CA VAL A 343 -19.49 6.24 -4.98
C VAL A 343 -18.28 6.63 -4.11
N ILE A 344 -18.43 7.72 -3.34
CA ILE A 344 -17.43 8.12 -2.35
C ILE A 344 -17.83 7.56 -0.98
N GLY A 345 -16.84 7.20 -0.15
CA GLY A 345 -17.08 6.77 1.22
C GLY A 345 -17.68 7.89 2.08
N PRO A 346 -18.40 7.56 3.15
CA PRO A 346 -19.10 8.54 4.00
C PRO A 346 -18.15 9.45 4.80
N GLY A 347 -16.87 9.37 4.55
CA GLY A 347 -15.79 10.07 5.22
C GLY A 347 -14.94 9.15 6.08
N ARG A 348 -13.78 9.64 6.49
CA ARG A 348 -12.89 8.93 7.40
C ARG A 348 -12.09 9.89 8.27
N GLY A 349 -11.43 9.34 9.29
CA GLY A 349 -10.60 10.14 10.17
C GLY A 349 -11.43 11.16 10.94
N SER A 350 -10.88 12.37 11.06
CA SER A 350 -11.53 13.46 11.78
C SER A 350 -12.39 14.38 10.91
N ALA A 351 -12.24 14.28 9.58
CA ALA A 351 -12.97 15.15 8.64
C ALA A 351 -14.51 15.04 8.76
N ALA A 352 -15.02 13.83 9.11
CA ALA A 352 -16.46 13.65 9.37
C ALA A 352 -17.00 14.43 10.59
N GLY A 353 -16.12 15.09 11.37
CA GLY A 353 -16.51 16.03 12.44
C GLY A 353 -16.79 17.46 11.95
N SER A 354 -16.59 17.77 10.66
CA SER A 354 -16.80 19.09 10.07
C SER A 354 -18.16 19.22 9.39
N LEU A 355 -18.92 20.25 9.74
CA LEU A 355 -20.17 20.62 9.09
C LEU A 355 -19.92 21.19 7.68
N VAL A 356 -18.82 21.91 7.49
CA VAL A 356 -18.40 22.40 6.16
C VAL A 356 -18.13 21.21 5.24
N ALA A 357 -17.40 20.18 5.68
CA ALA A 357 -17.17 18.98 4.87
C ALA A 357 -18.47 18.23 4.57
N TYR A 358 -19.41 18.17 5.49
CA TYR A 358 -20.74 17.60 5.29
C TYR A 358 -21.58 18.39 4.30
N ALA A 359 -21.60 19.72 4.43
CA ALA A 359 -22.32 20.60 3.49
C ALA A 359 -21.79 20.48 2.06
N LEU A 360 -20.48 20.35 1.89
CA LEU A 360 -19.81 20.19 0.59
C LEU A 360 -19.90 18.77 0.02
N ALA A 361 -20.63 17.86 0.64
CA ALA A 361 -20.69 16.44 0.28
C ALA A 361 -19.30 15.75 0.19
N ILE A 362 -18.31 16.27 0.90
CA ILE A 362 -17.00 15.62 1.12
C ILE A 362 -17.17 14.44 2.09
N THR A 363 -18.04 14.60 3.08
CA THR A 363 -18.45 13.55 4.01
C THR A 363 -19.95 13.37 4.00
N ASP A 364 -20.43 12.20 4.42
CA ASP A 364 -21.86 11.87 4.47
C ASP A 364 -22.32 11.48 5.86
N VAL A 365 -21.72 12.08 6.87
CA VAL A 365 -22.04 11.96 8.31
C VAL A 365 -22.38 13.34 8.85
N ASP A 366 -23.59 13.51 9.36
CA ASP A 366 -24.01 14.75 10.00
C ASP A 366 -23.31 14.90 11.37
N PRO A 367 -22.38 15.86 11.53
CA PRO A 367 -21.58 15.97 12.75
C PRO A 367 -22.39 16.43 13.95
N LEU A 368 -23.50 17.17 13.76
CA LEU A 368 -24.35 17.60 14.85
C LEU A 368 -25.26 16.49 15.34
N TYR A 369 -25.79 15.68 14.44
CA TYR A 369 -26.62 14.53 14.79
C TYR A 369 -25.84 13.51 15.65
N TYR A 370 -24.58 13.22 15.26
CA TYR A 370 -23.69 12.29 15.97
C TYR A 370 -22.84 12.95 17.06
N ASN A 371 -23.05 14.23 17.38
CA ASN A 371 -22.29 14.98 18.39
C ASN A 371 -20.77 14.88 18.20
N LEU A 372 -20.29 15.12 16.96
CA LEU A 372 -18.90 15.08 16.59
C LEU A 372 -18.23 16.46 16.74
N LEU A 373 -16.96 16.46 17.12
CA LEU A 373 -16.23 17.68 17.46
C LEU A 373 -15.37 18.17 16.29
N PHE A 374 -15.56 19.43 15.88
CA PHE A 374 -14.76 20.09 14.85
C PHE A 374 -13.31 20.29 15.27
N GLU A 375 -13.08 20.63 16.55
CA GLU A 375 -11.75 20.90 17.11
C GLU A 375 -10.85 19.65 17.09
N ARG A 376 -11.43 18.47 16.94
CA ARG A 376 -10.68 17.22 16.69
C ARG A 376 -10.10 17.20 15.28
N PHE A 377 -10.74 17.83 14.32
CA PHE A 377 -10.32 17.96 12.93
C PHE A 377 -9.45 19.20 12.72
N LEU A 378 -9.98 20.40 12.97
CA LEU A 378 -9.25 21.66 12.91
C LEU A 378 -9.24 22.36 14.27
N ASN A 379 -8.07 22.86 14.68
CA ASN A 379 -7.87 23.48 15.97
C ASN A 379 -6.87 24.65 15.82
N GLU A 380 -7.30 25.87 16.11
CA GLU A 380 -6.49 27.09 16.03
C GLU A 380 -5.29 27.09 17.00
N GLU A 381 -5.43 26.44 18.15
CA GLU A 381 -4.34 26.26 19.11
C GLU A 381 -3.25 25.32 18.59
N ARG A 382 -3.45 24.76 17.39
CA ARG A 382 -2.56 23.82 16.72
C ARG A 382 -2.41 24.15 15.25
N VAL A 383 -1.33 24.78 14.88
CA VAL A 383 -1.01 25.08 13.46
C VAL A 383 -0.59 23.78 12.75
N GLN A 384 -1.56 23.09 12.15
CA GLN A 384 -1.32 21.90 11.28
C GLN A 384 -2.30 21.95 10.12
N MET A 385 -1.85 21.47 8.96
CA MET A 385 -2.74 21.29 7.81
C MET A 385 -3.89 20.32 8.14
N PRO A 386 -5.11 20.59 7.66
CA PRO A 386 -6.17 19.60 7.66
C PRO A 386 -5.78 18.40 6.80
N ASP A 387 -6.21 17.22 7.20
CA ASP A 387 -5.98 15.97 6.48
C ASP A 387 -7.35 15.36 6.15
N ILE A 388 -7.82 15.59 4.94
CA ILE A 388 -9.06 15.01 4.43
C ILE A 388 -8.68 13.88 3.49
N ASP A 389 -8.85 12.66 3.98
CA ASP A 389 -8.73 11.46 3.19
C ASP A 389 -10.04 11.17 2.44
N LEU A 390 -9.98 10.90 1.15
CA LEU A 390 -11.12 10.49 0.34
C LEU A 390 -11.07 9.00 0.05
N ASP A 391 -12.08 8.27 0.52
CA ASP A 391 -12.29 6.86 0.19
C ASP A 391 -13.02 6.74 -1.15
N ILE A 392 -12.40 6.07 -2.13
CA ILE A 392 -12.88 5.92 -3.51
C ILE A 392 -12.88 4.42 -3.88
N PRO A 393 -13.77 3.94 -4.77
CA PRO A 393 -13.68 2.59 -5.30
C PRO A 393 -12.30 2.33 -5.92
N ASP A 394 -11.64 1.24 -5.52
CA ASP A 394 -10.26 0.94 -5.95
C ASP A 394 -10.13 0.80 -7.48
N ASN A 395 -11.18 0.34 -8.15
CA ASN A 395 -11.25 0.20 -9.61
C ASN A 395 -11.52 1.52 -10.36
N ARG A 396 -11.89 2.61 -9.67
CA ARG A 396 -12.17 3.92 -10.28
C ARG A 396 -11.24 5.03 -9.79
N ARG A 397 -10.31 4.70 -8.87
CA ARG A 397 -9.37 5.66 -8.30
C ARG A 397 -8.51 6.35 -9.36
N GLN A 398 -8.05 5.60 -10.36
CA GLN A 398 -7.21 6.11 -11.43
C GLN A 398 -7.93 7.21 -12.25
N GLU A 399 -9.21 7.04 -12.50
CA GLU A 399 -10.07 8.02 -13.20
C GLU A 399 -10.11 9.38 -12.46
N VAL A 400 -10.21 9.34 -11.12
CA VAL A 400 -10.19 10.55 -10.30
C VAL A 400 -8.82 11.23 -10.33
N ILE A 401 -7.73 10.46 -10.29
CA ILE A 401 -6.37 11.01 -10.40
C ILE A 401 -6.16 11.68 -11.77
N GLU A 402 -6.61 11.05 -12.83
CA GLU A 402 -6.54 11.60 -14.19
C GLU A 402 -7.33 12.90 -14.32
N TYR A 403 -8.51 13.00 -13.69
CA TYR A 403 -9.25 14.25 -13.61
C TYR A 403 -8.44 15.35 -12.91
N VAL A 404 -7.86 15.07 -11.75
CA VAL A 404 -7.01 16.03 -11.01
C VAL A 404 -5.85 16.50 -11.90
N GLN A 405 -5.20 15.59 -12.60
CA GLN A 405 -4.10 15.94 -13.51
C GLN A 405 -4.55 16.77 -14.71
N GLN A 406 -5.71 16.45 -15.29
CA GLN A 406 -6.26 17.21 -16.42
C GLN A 406 -6.67 18.63 -16.02
N LYS A 407 -7.26 18.77 -14.83
CA LYS A 407 -7.76 20.05 -14.35
C LYS A 407 -6.66 20.99 -13.87
N TYR A 408 -5.71 20.47 -13.06
CA TYR A 408 -4.69 21.29 -12.42
C TYR A 408 -3.36 21.34 -13.20
N GLY A 409 -3.18 20.51 -14.22
CA GLY A 409 -1.99 20.46 -15.06
C GLY A 409 -1.05 19.28 -14.73
N LYS A 410 -0.40 18.75 -15.77
CA LYS A 410 0.51 17.58 -15.63
C LYS A 410 1.77 17.90 -14.83
N GLU A 411 2.23 19.14 -14.91
CA GLU A 411 3.43 19.63 -14.21
C GLU A 411 3.15 19.94 -12.73
N HIS A 412 1.89 20.03 -12.36
CA HIS A 412 1.40 20.44 -11.03
C HIS A 412 0.94 19.27 -10.16
N VAL A 413 0.82 18.07 -10.73
CA VAL A 413 0.28 16.89 -10.04
C VAL A 413 1.24 15.71 -10.16
N ALA A 414 1.59 15.09 -9.04
CA ALA A 414 2.40 13.87 -9.02
C ALA A 414 1.95 12.91 -7.91
N GLN A 415 2.17 11.62 -8.13
CA GLN A 415 2.03 10.60 -7.10
C GLN A 415 3.25 10.58 -6.19
N ILE A 416 3.12 10.01 -4.99
CA ILE A 416 4.22 9.93 -4.03
C ILE A 416 4.90 8.56 -4.13
N ILE A 417 6.23 8.54 -4.07
CA ILE A 417 7.03 7.32 -4.04
C ILE A 417 6.95 6.60 -2.70
N THR A 418 7.04 5.29 -2.75
CA THR A 418 7.37 4.43 -1.60
C THR A 418 8.46 3.44 -1.98
N PHE A 419 9.14 2.89 -0.97
CA PHE A 419 10.21 1.91 -1.20
C PHE A 419 9.81 0.57 -0.59
N GLY A 420 9.81 -0.47 -1.42
CA GLY A 420 9.77 -1.85 -0.95
C GLY A 420 11.16 -2.27 -0.48
N THR A 421 11.26 -2.81 0.74
CA THR A 421 12.52 -3.23 1.33
C THR A 421 12.71 -4.75 1.24
N LEU A 422 13.96 -5.20 1.38
CA LEU A 422 14.31 -6.61 1.54
C LEU A 422 13.84 -7.09 2.92
N GLY A 423 12.60 -7.57 3.04
CA GLY A 423 12.11 -8.21 4.26
C GLY A 423 12.77 -9.58 4.47
N ALA A 424 12.71 -10.12 5.70
CA ALA A 424 13.41 -11.34 6.13
C ALA A 424 13.37 -12.51 5.13
N ARG A 425 12.16 -12.87 4.64
CA ARG A 425 12.01 -13.96 3.67
C ARG A 425 12.52 -13.62 2.28
N GLN A 426 12.36 -12.35 1.87
CA GLN A 426 12.80 -11.90 0.57
C GLN A 426 14.33 -11.78 0.52
N ALA A 427 14.95 -11.26 1.58
CA ALA A 427 16.41 -11.18 1.70
C ALA A 427 17.05 -12.57 1.57
N LEU A 428 16.55 -13.57 2.31
CA LEU A 428 17.04 -14.95 2.18
C LEU A 428 16.88 -15.50 0.76
N ARG A 429 15.74 -15.26 0.10
CA ARG A 429 15.49 -15.76 -1.26
C ARG A 429 16.39 -15.12 -2.30
N ASP A 430 16.56 -13.81 -2.26
CA ASP A 430 17.36 -13.08 -3.25
C ASP A 430 18.85 -13.39 -3.05
N VAL A 431 19.34 -13.39 -1.81
CA VAL A 431 20.73 -13.77 -1.50
C VAL A 431 20.97 -15.25 -1.83
N GLY A 432 20.04 -16.13 -1.48
CA GLY A 432 20.19 -17.56 -1.79
C GLY A 432 20.25 -17.82 -3.30
N ARG A 433 19.47 -17.11 -4.09
CA ARG A 433 19.55 -17.19 -5.56
C ARG A 433 20.91 -16.74 -6.07
N ALA A 434 21.42 -15.61 -5.58
CA ALA A 434 22.74 -15.10 -5.94
C ALA A 434 23.86 -16.07 -5.53
N LEU A 435 23.73 -16.76 -4.40
CA LEU A 435 24.69 -17.77 -3.91
C LEU A 435 24.47 -19.17 -4.53
N GLY A 436 23.57 -19.33 -5.50
CA GLY A 436 23.36 -20.59 -6.20
C GLY A 436 22.58 -21.66 -5.44
N PHE A 437 21.77 -21.29 -4.44
CA PHE A 437 20.82 -22.20 -3.80
C PHE A 437 19.65 -22.52 -4.71
N SER A 438 19.17 -23.76 -4.64
CA SER A 438 17.98 -24.19 -5.36
C SER A 438 16.69 -23.59 -4.77
N GLN A 439 15.62 -23.55 -5.55
CA GLN A 439 14.30 -23.10 -5.08
C GLN A 439 13.78 -23.96 -3.94
N PHE A 440 14.08 -25.26 -3.94
CA PHE A 440 13.68 -26.18 -2.86
C PHE A 440 14.36 -25.83 -1.54
N GLU A 441 15.67 -25.60 -1.55
CA GLU A 441 16.43 -25.18 -0.38
C GLU A 441 15.91 -23.86 0.17
N MET A 442 15.66 -22.88 -0.70
CA MET A 442 15.12 -21.57 -0.29
C MET A 442 13.71 -21.65 0.29
N ASN A 443 12.86 -22.49 -0.26
CA ASN A 443 11.54 -22.74 0.31
C ASN A 443 11.65 -23.39 1.71
N SER A 444 12.59 -24.29 1.90
CA SER A 444 12.84 -24.92 3.21
C SER A 444 13.31 -23.91 4.26
N PHE A 445 14.17 -22.93 3.90
CA PHE A 445 14.54 -21.82 4.78
C PHE A 445 13.35 -20.90 5.08
N SER A 446 12.60 -20.49 4.07
CA SER A 446 11.46 -19.59 4.23
C SER A 446 10.38 -20.12 5.18
N ARG A 447 10.15 -21.44 5.19
CA ARG A 447 9.17 -22.10 6.09
C ARG A 447 9.59 -22.06 7.57
N LEU A 448 10.89 -21.91 7.86
CA LEU A 448 11.42 -21.86 9.23
C LEU A 448 11.28 -20.47 9.86
N ILE A 449 10.96 -19.44 9.08
CA ILE A 449 10.69 -18.08 9.57
C ILE A 449 9.26 -18.03 10.09
N PRO A 450 9.03 -17.66 11.37
CA PRO A 450 7.69 -17.53 11.93
C PRO A 450 6.77 -16.60 11.14
N HIS A 451 5.47 -16.90 11.11
CA HIS A 451 4.44 -16.08 10.48
C HIS A 451 4.06 -14.91 11.39
N GLN A 452 4.93 -13.92 11.47
CA GLN A 452 4.76 -12.74 12.29
C GLN A 452 4.96 -11.49 11.42
N LEU A 453 4.10 -10.48 11.61
CA LEU A 453 4.19 -9.23 10.86
C LEU A 453 5.50 -8.50 11.20
N LYS A 454 6.22 -8.04 10.17
CA LYS A 454 7.50 -7.32 10.30
C LYS A 454 8.58 -8.06 11.08
N ILE A 455 8.55 -9.41 11.10
CA ILE A 455 9.61 -10.20 11.72
C ILE A 455 10.94 -9.95 11.00
N THR A 456 12.00 -9.74 11.79
CA THR A 456 13.36 -9.63 11.28
C THR A 456 14.05 -10.99 11.29
N LEU A 457 15.12 -11.16 10.51
CA LEU A 457 15.94 -12.39 10.52
C LEU A 457 16.57 -12.63 11.90
N ALA A 458 16.96 -11.57 12.60
CA ALA A 458 17.46 -11.68 13.98
C ALA A 458 16.40 -12.27 14.91
N ALA A 459 15.19 -11.69 14.93
CA ALA A 459 14.09 -12.18 15.76
C ALA A 459 13.64 -13.61 15.35
N ALA A 460 13.63 -13.91 14.04
CA ALA A 460 13.32 -15.25 13.55
C ALA A 460 14.36 -16.28 14.01
N PHE A 461 15.63 -15.91 14.03
CA PHE A 461 16.72 -16.77 14.50
C PHE A 461 16.61 -17.09 16.01
N GLU A 462 16.22 -16.09 16.81
CA GLU A 462 16.00 -16.28 18.26
C GLU A 462 14.78 -17.18 18.53
N GLN A 463 13.69 -17.00 17.77
CA GLN A 463 12.43 -17.71 18.00
C GLN A 463 12.40 -19.13 17.42
N SER A 464 13.22 -19.44 16.39
CA SER A 464 13.17 -20.72 15.67
C SER A 464 14.44 -21.56 15.87
N PRO A 465 14.44 -22.54 16.79
CA PRO A 465 15.55 -23.47 16.96
C PRO A 465 15.93 -24.17 15.63
N ARG A 466 14.92 -24.60 14.87
CA ARG A 466 15.14 -25.26 13.56
C ARG A 466 15.84 -24.37 12.55
N LEU A 467 15.64 -23.05 12.60
CA LEU A 467 16.37 -22.12 11.75
C LEU A 467 17.82 -22.04 12.18
N ARG A 468 18.08 -21.99 13.49
CA ARG A 468 19.46 -22.03 14.03
C ARG A 468 20.22 -23.27 13.60
N ASP A 469 19.60 -24.44 13.76
CA ASP A 469 20.20 -25.73 13.38
C ASP A 469 20.52 -25.77 11.89
N LYS A 470 19.59 -25.28 11.05
CA LYS A 470 19.78 -25.23 9.61
C LYS A 470 20.89 -24.25 9.20
N VAL A 471 20.99 -23.10 9.85
CA VAL A 471 22.08 -22.14 9.61
C VAL A 471 23.42 -22.75 10.03
N ALA A 472 23.49 -23.42 11.18
CA ALA A 472 24.71 -24.07 11.69
C ALA A 472 25.16 -25.26 10.82
N ALA A 473 24.29 -25.87 10.03
CA ALA A 473 24.57 -27.12 9.29
C ALA A 473 25.70 -27.03 8.25
N SER A 474 26.02 -25.82 7.74
CA SER A 474 27.14 -25.62 6.79
C SER A 474 27.61 -24.16 6.76
N GLU A 475 28.88 -23.94 6.38
CA GLU A 475 29.44 -22.59 6.15
C GLU A 475 28.64 -21.81 5.09
N LYS A 476 28.19 -22.50 4.03
CA LYS A 476 27.35 -21.90 2.99
C LYS A 476 26.03 -21.35 3.57
N ASN A 477 25.39 -22.08 4.49
CA ASN A 477 24.17 -21.63 5.17
C ASN A 477 24.44 -20.47 6.12
N GLN A 478 25.56 -20.49 6.83
CA GLN A 478 25.98 -19.38 7.70
C GLN A 478 26.23 -18.12 6.89
N TRP A 479 26.90 -18.24 5.73
CA TRP A 479 27.14 -17.13 4.81
C TRP A 479 25.84 -16.58 4.24
N LEU A 480 24.93 -17.45 3.81
CA LEU A 480 23.60 -17.06 3.37
C LEU A 480 22.87 -16.22 4.43
N TYR A 481 22.83 -16.73 5.66
CA TYR A 481 22.13 -16.06 6.75
C TYR A 481 22.78 -14.72 7.12
N LYS A 482 24.11 -14.69 7.26
CA LYS A 482 24.89 -13.48 7.57
C LYS A 482 24.66 -12.40 6.51
N THR A 483 24.77 -12.77 5.25
CA THR A 483 24.56 -11.85 4.11
C THR A 483 23.12 -11.35 4.04
N ALA A 484 22.15 -12.25 4.16
CA ALA A 484 20.75 -11.88 4.15
C ALA A 484 20.39 -10.94 5.31
N ARG A 485 20.92 -11.17 6.50
CA ARG A 485 20.74 -10.29 7.67
C ARG A 485 21.36 -8.90 7.46
N TYR A 486 22.53 -8.83 6.83
CA TYR A 486 23.18 -7.54 6.52
C TYR A 486 22.38 -6.72 5.51
N LEU A 487 21.85 -7.40 4.49
CA LEU A 487 21.07 -6.75 3.42
C LEU A 487 19.58 -6.54 3.79
N GLU A 488 19.10 -7.17 4.87
CA GLU A 488 17.71 -7.00 5.32
C GLU A 488 17.38 -5.53 5.60
N GLY A 489 16.20 -5.07 5.14
CA GLY A 489 15.72 -3.71 5.32
C GLY A 489 16.20 -2.71 4.26
N LEU A 490 17.17 -3.05 3.41
CA LEU A 490 17.59 -2.16 2.33
C LEU A 490 16.48 -1.94 1.32
N PRO A 491 16.35 -0.73 0.74
CA PRO A 491 15.46 -0.49 -0.39
C PRO A 491 15.80 -1.40 -1.56
N ARG A 492 14.80 -2.10 -2.10
CA ARG A 492 14.95 -3.04 -3.21
C ARG A 492 14.39 -2.51 -4.52
N HIS A 493 13.23 -1.91 -4.45
CA HIS A 493 12.53 -1.30 -5.57
C HIS A 493 11.68 -0.14 -5.06
N PHE A 494 11.34 0.76 -5.95
CA PHE A 494 10.33 1.77 -5.67
C PHE A 494 8.94 1.26 -6.08
N SER A 495 7.92 1.86 -5.50
CA SER A 495 6.51 1.69 -5.86
C SER A 495 5.76 3.00 -5.63
N VAL A 496 4.51 3.05 -6.04
CA VAL A 496 3.64 4.20 -5.85
C VAL A 496 2.96 4.11 -4.49
N HIS A 497 2.85 5.22 -3.77
CA HIS A 497 2.07 5.32 -2.54
C HIS A 497 0.59 4.99 -2.80
N ALA A 498 -0.01 4.21 -1.93
CA ALA A 498 -1.37 3.68 -2.14
C ALA A 498 -2.45 4.76 -2.27
N ALA A 499 -2.23 5.96 -1.68
CA ALA A 499 -3.24 7.01 -1.59
C ALA A 499 -2.75 8.38 -2.08
N GLY A 500 -1.57 8.82 -1.65
CA GLY A 500 -1.11 10.21 -1.75
C GLY A 500 -0.85 10.69 -3.16
N VAL A 501 -1.46 11.84 -3.48
CA VAL A 501 -1.20 12.66 -4.67
C VAL A 501 -0.82 14.04 -4.18
N ILE A 502 0.22 14.64 -4.75
CA ILE A 502 0.61 16.02 -4.45
C ILE A 502 0.10 16.97 -5.51
N LEU A 503 -0.21 18.17 -5.06
CA LEU A 503 -0.68 19.28 -5.88
C LEU A 503 0.09 20.56 -5.54
N SER A 504 0.47 21.36 -6.55
CA SER A 504 1.19 22.63 -6.41
C SER A 504 0.76 23.60 -7.49
N ASP A 505 0.80 24.91 -7.17
CA ASP A 505 0.66 25.98 -8.19
C ASP A 505 1.94 26.17 -9.01
N GLN A 506 3.08 25.71 -8.48
CA GLN A 506 4.36 25.76 -9.17
C GLN A 506 4.64 24.43 -9.86
N ASP A 507 5.43 24.46 -10.92
CA ASP A 507 5.95 23.24 -11.55
C ASP A 507 6.71 22.40 -10.52
N LEU A 508 6.20 21.20 -10.26
CA LEU A 508 6.73 20.28 -9.26
C LEU A 508 8.20 19.90 -9.51
N SER A 509 8.64 19.89 -10.77
CA SER A 509 10.02 19.58 -11.13
C SER A 509 11.04 20.64 -10.64
N GLN A 510 10.56 21.83 -10.27
CA GLN A 510 11.38 22.88 -9.65
C GLN A 510 11.51 22.71 -8.13
N ILE A 511 10.65 21.90 -7.52
CA ILE A 511 10.55 21.74 -6.06
C ILE A 511 11.06 20.38 -5.61
N VAL A 512 10.70 19.32 -6.35
CA VAL A 512 11.07 17.93 -6.06
C VAL A 512 11.52 17.20 -7.33
N PRO A 513 12.49 16.28 -7.23
CA PRO A 513 12.85 15.46 -8.38
C PRO A 513 11.74 14.50 -8.72
N LEU A 514 11.42 14.35 -9.99
CA LEU A 514 10.35 13.50 -10.49
C LEU A 514 10.91 12.29 -11.27
N GLN A 515 10.10 11.30 -11.45
CA GLN A 515 10.30 10.16 -12.34
C GLN A 515 8.96 9.68 -12.91
N VAL A 516 8.98 8.71 -13.81
CA VAL A 516 7.76 8.14 -14.38
C VAL A 516 7.31 6.95 -13.51
N GLY A 517 6.06 6.95 -13.07
CA GLY A 517 5.42 5.85 -12.37
C GLY A 517 5.08 4.68 -13.31
N SER A 518 4.68 3.55 -12.75
CA SER A 518 4.30 2.34 -13.51
C SER A 518 3.06 2.52 -14.39
N ASP A 519 2.25 3.52 -14.08
CA ASP A 519 1.04 3.92 -14.81
C ASP A 519 1.29 5.10 -15.78
N GLY A 520 2.55 5.53 -15.95
CA GLY A 520 2.92 6.65 -16.79
C GLY A 520 2.74 8.03 -16.15
N MET A 521 2.25 8.10 -14.92
CA MET A 521 2.07 9.35 -14.17
C MET A 521 3.39 9.85 -13.58
N PRO A 522 3.56 11.18 -13.37
CA PRO A 522 4.67 11.71 -12.60
C PRO A 522 4.68 11.14 -11.17
N LEU A 523 5.85 10.73 -10.71
CA LEU A 523 6.08 10.17 -9.39
C LEU A 523 7.22 10.95 -8.71
N THR A 524 7.02 11.43 -7.49
CA THR A 524 8.08 12.11 -6.74
C THR A 524 9.20 11.13 -6.40
N GLN A 525 10.43 11.62 -6.35
CA GLN A 525 11.56 10.85 -5.83
C GLN A 525 11.70 10.98 -4.29
N TYR A 526 11.03 11.95 -3.69
CA TYR A 526 10.96 12.10 -2.24
C TYR A 526 9.73 11.41 -1.66
N SER A 527 9.91 10.73 -0.53
CA SER A 527 8.83 10.05 0.17
C SER A 527 7.91 11.04 0.90
N LYS A 528 6.75 10.55 1.36
CA LYS A 528 5.67 11.31 2.00
C LYS A 528 6.19 12.36 3.01
N ASP A 529 7.03 11.93 3.95
CA ASP A 529 7.46 12.80 5.05
C ASP A 529 8.25 14.02 4.57
N TYR A 530 9.04 13.87 3.52
CA TYR A 530 9.84 14.96 2.95
C TYR A 530 9.03 15.86 2.03
N VAL A 531 8.07 15.31 1.30
CA VAL A 531 7.13 16.08 0.47
C VAL A 531 6.30 17.03 1.34
N GLU A 532 5.77 16.52 2.46
CA GLU A 532 5.01 17.32 3.44
C GLU A 532 5.88 18.40 4.11
N GLN A 533 7.14 18.07 4.45
CA GLN A 533 8.07 19.03 5.04
C GLN A 533 8.51 20.12 4.07
N LEU A 534 8.51 19.87 2.78
CA LEU A 534 8.75 20.87 1.74
C LEU A 534 7.54 21.80 1.53
N GLY A 535 6.45 21.56 2.21
CA GLY A 535 5.23 22.38 2.20
C GLY A 535 4.28 22.06 1.07
N LEU A 536 4.44 20.97 0.33
CA LEU A 536 3.55 20.59 -0.73
C LEU A 536 2.22 20.04 -0.19
N LEU A 537 1.12 20.40 -0.84
CA LEU A 537 -0.20 19.87 -0.50
C LEU A 537 -0.31 18.41 -0.92
N LYS A 538 -0.60 17.54 0.05
CA LYS A 538 -0.93 16.13 -0.17
C LYS A 538 -2.46 15.94 -0.09
N ILE A 539 -3.01 15.21 -1.03
CA ILE A 539 -4.39 14.75 -1.04
C ILE A 539 -4.37 13.22 -1.05
N ASP A 540 -5.03 12.60 -0.07
CA ASP A 540 -5.09 11.14 0.02
C ASP A 540 -6.36 10.59 -0.64
N LEU A 541 -6.19 9.97 -1.81
CA LEU A 541 -7.21 9.28 -2.58
C LEU A 541 -7.07 7.77 -2.34
N LEU A 542 -7.81 7.24 -1.37
CA LEU A 542 -7.69 5.86 -0.91
C LEU A 542 -8.61 4.93 -1.69
N GLY A 543 -8.04 3.98 -2.43
CA GLY A 543 -8.79 2.93 -3.10
C GLY A 543 -9.32 1.89 -2.11
N LEU A 544 -10.64 1.81 -1.92
CA LEU A 544 -11.29 0.81 -1.07
C LEU A 544 -12.07 -0.20 -1.89
N ARG A 545 -11.70 -1.50 -1.77
CA ARG A 545 -12.40 -2.63 -2.40
C ARG A 545 -13.89 -2.68 -2.00
N ASN A 546 -14.19 -2.34 -0.75
CA ASN A 546 -15.57 -2.39 -0.27
C ASN A 546 -16.48 -1.35 -0.94
N LEU A 547 -15.95 -0.20 -1.34
CA LEU A 547 -16.68 0.77 -2.16
C LEU A 547 -16.90 0.26 -3.59
N SER A 548 -15.94 -0.46 -4.17
CA SER A 548 -16.15 -1.14 -5.46
C SER A 548 -17.23 -2.22 -5.38
N VAL A 549 -17.32 -2.94 -4.24
CA VAL A 549 -18.41 -3.89 -3.98
C VAL A 549 -19.74 -3.16 -3.86
N LEU A 550 -19.79 -2.07 -3.11
CA LEU A 550 -20.98 -1.24 -2.92
C LEU A 550 -21.48 -0.68 -4.27
N ASP A 551 -20.60 -0.02 -5.01
CA ASP A 551 -20.90 0.55 -6.34
C ASP A 551 -21.41 -0.55 -7.30
N ARG A 552 -20.71 -1.68 -7.38
CA ARG A 552 -21.10 -2.78 -8.25
C ARG A 552 -22.44 -3.40 -7.82
N ALA A 553 -22.71 -3.53 -6.54
CA ALA A 553 -23.99 -4.05 -6.03
C ALA A 553 -25.14 -3.12 -6.40
N LEU A 554 -24.97 -1.79 -6.24
CA LEU A 554 -25.96 -0.79 -6.65
C LEU A 554 -26.25 -0.84 -8.14
N GLN A 555 -25.22 -0.97 -8.99
CA GLN A 555 -25.40 -1.16 -10.44
C GLN A 555 -26.20 -2.41 -10.76
N LEU A 556 -25.93 -3.54 -10.07
CA LEU A 556 -26.66 -4.79 -10.26
C LEU A 556 -28.10 -4.68 -9.76
N VAL A 557 -28.36 -3.96 -8.68
CA VAL A 557 -29.71 -3.67 -8.19
C VAL A 557 -30.49 -2.88 -9.24
N LYS A 558 -29.94 -1.77 -9.70
CA LYS A 558 -30.59 -0.95 -10.75
C LYS A 558 -30.89 -1.73 -12.01
N GLN A 559 -29.94 -2.57 -12.49
CA GLN A 559 -30.08 -3.35 -13.72
C GLN A 559 -31.09 -4.50 -13.64
N ASN A 560 -31.23 -5.16 -12.46
CA ASN A 560 -31.98 -6.41 -12.35
C ASN A 560 -33.26 -6.32 -11.52
N TYR A 561 -33.34 -5.32 -10.63
CA TYR A 561 -34.54 -5.12 -9.79
C TYR A 561 -35.32 -3.88 -10.20
N GLN A 562 -34.81 -3.08 -11.12
CA GLN A 562 -35.41 -1.81 -11.58
C GLN A 562 -35.69 -0.81 -10.45
N VAL A 563 -34.91 -0.91 -9.37
CA VAL A 563 -34.94 -0.02 -8.21
C VAL A 563 -33.75 0.92 -8.30
N ASP A 564 -34.02 2.20 -8.23
CA ASP A 564 -32.99 3.24 -8.12
C ASP A 564 -33.24 4.01 -6.83
N PHE A 565 -32.34 3.90 -5.88
CA PHE A 565 -32.40 4.58 -4.58
C PHE A 565 -31.02 5.06 -4.16
N ASP A 566 -31.02 6.11 -3.36
CA ASP A 566 -29.80 6.61 -2.75
C ASP A 566 -29.48 5.80 -1.50
N ILE A 567 -28.38 5.06 -1.54
CA ILE A 567 -27.91 4.23 -0.43
C ILE A 567 -27.62 5.06 0.83
N HIS A 568 -27.28 6.33 0.66
CA HIS A 568 -26.94 7.22 1.77
C HIS A 568 -28.16 7.71 2.55
N GLN A 569 -29.37 7.51 2.00
CA GLN A 569 -30.64 7.89 2.64
C GLN A 569 -31.38 6.70 3.30
N ILE A 570 -30.79 5.52 3.40
CA ILE A 570 -31.40 4.38 4.09
C ILE A 570 -31.50 4.67 5.60
N SER A 571 -32.53 4.08 6.23
CA SER A 571 -32.67 4.14 7.70
C SER A 571 -31.60 3.28 8.37
N LEU A 572 -30.77 3.89 9.22
CA LEU A 572 -29.79 3.20 10.06
C LEU A 572 -30.41 2.43 11.24
N ALA A 573 -31.75 2.42 11.34
CA ALA A 573 -32.54 1.64 12.27
C ALA A 573 -33.28 0.47 11.58
N ASP A 574 -32.95 0.13 10.32
CA ASP A 574 -33.57 -0.95 9.58
C ASP A 574 -33.46 -2.28 10.35
N PRO A 575 -34.60 -2.90 10.78
CA PRO A 575 -34.55 -4.08 11.64
C PRO A 575 -33.94 -5.32 10.96
N LEU A 576 -34.14 -5.44 9.64
CA LEU A 576 -33.60 -6.58 8.89
C LEU A 576 -32.09 -6.46 8.78
N THR A 577 -31.58 -5.28 8.56
CA THR A 577 -30.14 -5.01 8.53
C THR A 577 -29.51 -5.23 9.92
N LEU A 578 -30.13 -4.74 10.99
CA LEU A 578 -29.64 -5.00 12.36
C LEU A 578 -29.60 -6.50 12.67
N ARG A 579 -30.53 -7.28 12.15
CA ARG A 579 -30.55 -8.74 12.32
C ARG A 579 -29.31 -9.42 11.71
N ILE A 580 -28.76 -8.93 10.60
CA ILE A 580 -27.50 -9.42 10.01
C ILE A 580 -26.37 -9.33 11.04
N PHE A 581 -26.27 -8.23 11.77
CA PHE A 581 -25.27 -8.05 12.82
C PHE A 581 -25.58 -8.91 14.07
N GLN A 582 -26.84 -9.00 14.51
CA GLN A 582 -27.23 -9.84 15.65
C GLN A 582 -26.93 -11.32 15.43
N THR A 583 -27.20 -11.82 14.23
CA THR A 583 -26.90 -13.21 13.85
C THR A 583 -25.43 -13.42 13.43
N ALA A 584 -24.65 -12.34 13.36
CA ALA A 584 -23.27 -12.33 12.89
C ALA A 584 -23.08 -12.92 11.47
N GLN A 585 -24.10 -12.77 10.60
CA GLN A 585 -24.01 -13.11 9.17
C GLN A 585 -23.31 -12.00 8.39
N THR A 586 -22.14 -11.60 8.85
CA THR A 586 -21.41 -10.41 8.41
C THR A 586 -20.25 -10.71 7.46
N ALA A 587 -20.27 -11.87 6.77
CA ALA A 587 -19.31 -12.13 5.70
C ALA A 587 -19.39 -11.07 4.60
N GLY A 588 -18.27 -10.48 4.21
CA GLY A 588 -18.21 -9.39 3.24
C GLY A 588 -18.70 -8.03 3.75
N VAL A 589 -19.09 -7.91 5.01
CA VAL A 589 -19.43 -6.62 5.63
C VAL A 589 -18.17 -6.00 6.23
N PHE A 590 -17.78 -4.86 5.69
CA PHE A 590 -16.57 -4.14 6.09
C PHE A 590 -16.46 -3.96 7.61
N GLN A 591 -15.27 -4.17 8.17
CA GLN A 591 -14.95 -4.12 9.61
C GLN A 591 -15.62 -5.18 10.49
N PHE A 592 -16.64 -5.91 10.03
CA PHE A 592 -17.41 -6.85 10.84
C PHE A 592 -17.30 -8.34 10.41
N GLU A 593 -16.38 -8.67 9.51
CA GLU A 593 -16.30 -10.02 8.93
C GLU A 593 -15.39 -11.01 9.67
N SER A 594 -14.46 -10.57 10.54
CA SER A 594 -13.54 -11.48 11.22
C SER A 594 -14.26 -12.37 12.26
N ALA A 595 -13.74 -13.59 12.51
CA ALA A 595 -14.32 -14.53 13.47
C ALA A 595 -14.45 -13.94 14.89
N GLY A 596 -13.47 -13.15 15.32
CA GLY A 596 -13.48 -12.50 16.63
C GLY A 596 -14.61 -11.50 16.79
N ILE A 597 -14.80 -10.60 15.83
CA ILE A 597 -15.87 -9.59 15.90
C ILE A 597 -17.26 -10.24 15.75
N ARG A 598 -17.39 -11.29 14.94
CA ARG A 598 -18.65 -12.07 14.84
C ARG A 598 -19.03 -12.69 16.19
N ASN A 599 -18.05 -13.17 16.98
CA ASN A 599 -18.32 -13.68 18.32
C ASN A 599 -18.82 -12.56 19.27
N VAL A 600 -18.20 -11.38 19.20
CA VAL A 600 -18.65 -10.20 19.97
C VAL A 600 -20.07 -9.81 19.58
N LEU A 601 -20.40 -9.78 18.30
CA LEU A 601 -21.75 -9.45 17.82
C LEU A 601 -22.83 -10.43 18.33
N ARG A 602 -22.55 -11.75 18.32
CA ARG A 602 -23.48 -12.77 18.86
C ARG A 602 -23.74 -12.57 20.34
N ARG A 603 -22.71 -12.20 21.12
CA ARG A 603 -22.84 -11.97 22.56
C ARG A 603 -23.52 -10.65 22.87
N LEU A 604 -23.22 -9.60 22.11
CA LEU A 604 -23.78 -8.25 22.33
C LEU A 604 -25.24 -8.15 21.89
N GLN A 605 -25.63 -8.83 20.79
CA GLN A 605 -26.96 -8.68 20.19
C GLN A 605 -27.29 -7.20 19.92
N PRO A 606 -26.56 -6.49 19.06
CA PRO A 606 -26.70 -5.03 18.88
C PRO A 606 -28.14 -4.66 18.46
N GLN A 607 -28.69 -3.61 19.06
CA GLN A 607 -30.05 -3.12 18.78
C GLN A 607 -30.05 -1.75 18.10
N SER A 608 -28.90 -1.11 18.04
CA SER A 608 -28.77 0.23 17.49
C SER A 608 -27.50 0.39 16.67
N PHE A 609 -27.51 1.42 15.84
CA PHE A 609 -26.31 1.88 15.12
C PHE A 609 -25.17 2.28 16.08
N GLU A 610 -25.50 2.85 17.23
CA GLU A 610 -24.53 3.24 18.26
C GLU A 610 -23.82 2.03 18.88
N ASP A 611 -24.53 0.91 19.11
CA ASP A 611 -23.94 -0.33 19.58
C ASP A 611 -22.88 -0.85 18.57
N LEU A 612 -23.19 -0.78 17.26
CA LEU A 612 -22.25 -1.17 16.19
C LEU A 612 -21.04 -0.24 16.14
N THR A 613 -21.27 1.06 16.30
CA THR A 613 -20.19 2.07 16.31
C THR A 613 -19.24 1.86 17.50
N ALA A 614 -19.78 1.51 18.66
CA ALA A 614 -18.98 1.20 19.85
C ALA A 614 -18.17 -0.10 19.66
N VAL A 615 -18.75 -1.15 19.11
CA VAL A 615 -18.05 -2.41 18.81
C VAL A 615 -16.91 -2.18 17.82
N ASN A 616 -17.14 -1.40 16.77
CA ASN A 616 -16.11 -1.05 15.79
C ASN A 616 -14.91 -0.33 16.44
N ALA A 617 -15.16 0.53 17.43
CA ALA A 617 -14.14 1.23 18.17
C ALA A 617 -13.40 0.35 19.20
N LEU A 618 -14.10 -0.58 19.83
CA LEU A 618 -13.57 -1.44 20.91
C LEU A 618 -12.81 -2.67 20.38
N PHE A 619 -13.19 -3.22 19.22
CA PHE A 619 -12.59 -4.46 18.70
C PHE A 619 -11.20 -4.24 18.10
N ARG A 620 -10.21 -4.01 18.95
CA ARG A 620 -8.80 -3.83 18.60
C ARG A 620 -7.90 -4.06 19.82
N PRO A 621 -6.62 -4.40 19.65
CA PRO A 621 -5.69 -4.60 20.76
C PRO A 621 -5.68 -3.41 21.73
N GLY A 622 -5.82 -3.68 23.02
CA GLY A 622 -5.97 -2.74 24.10
C GLY A 622 -7.43 -2.56 24.51
N PRO A 623 -8.28 -1.83 23.79
CA PRO A 623 -9.68 -1.58 24.16
C PRO A 623 -10.53 -2.85 24.26
N MET A 624 -10.10 -3.93 23.61
CA MET A 624 -10.78 -5.24 23.65
C MET A 624 -11.03 -5.79 25.05
N GLU A 625 -10.18 -5.42 26.01
CA GLU A 625 -10.33 -5.80 27.44
C GLU A 625 -11.63 -5.26 28.06
N ASN A 626 -12.20 -4.19 27.53
CA ASN A 626 -13.44 -3.61 28.02
C ASN A 626 -14.71 -4.18 27.35
N ILE A 627 -14.59 -5.08 26.38
CA ILE A 627 -15.74 -5.61 25.63
C ILE A 627 -16.69 -6.39 26.54
N ASP A 628 -16.17 -7.19 27.47
CA ASP A 628 -16.97 -7.98 28.38
C ASP A 628 -17.78 -7.07 29.30
N HIS A 629 -17.17 -6.04 29.89
CA HIS A 629 -17.86 -5.02 30.69
C HIS A 629 -18.90 -4.25 29.87
N PHE A 630 -18.59 -3.90 28.63
CA PHE A 630 -19.52 -3.24 27.71
C PHE A 630 -20.77 -4.10 27.46
N ILE A 631 -20.60 -5.40 27.19
CA ILE A 631 -21.67 -6.37 26.96
C ILE A 631 -22.51 -6.55 28.23
N ASP A 632 -21.86 -6.75 29.39
CA ASP A 632 -22.57 -7.03 30.65
C ASP A 632 -23.38 -5.81 31.14
N ARG A 633 -22.84 -4.60 31.01
CA ARG A 633 -23.55 -3.35 31.30
C ARG A 633 -24.70 -3.11 30.34
N ARG A 634 -24.48 -3.39 29.04
CA ARG A 634 -25.53 -3.33 28.01
C ARG A 634 -26.70 -4.27 28.31
N HIS A 635 -26.44 -5.46 28.83
CA HIS A 635 -27.43 -6.44 29.23
C HIS A 635 -27.90 -6.30 30.69
N GLN A 636 -27.51 -5.22 31.37
CA GLN A 636 -27.86 -4.94 32.77
C GLN A 636 -27.37 -6.01 33.78
N LYS A 637 -26.35 -6.79 33.41
CA LYS A 637 -25.71 -7.78 34.30
C LYS A 637 -24.67 -7.13 35.21
N GLU A 638 -24.10 -5.99 34.80
CA GLU A 638 -23.19 -5.16 35.56
C GLU A 638 -23.76 -3.73 35.68
N GLN A 639 -23.64 -3.13 36.87
CA GLN A 639 -24.10 -1.75 37.10
C GLN A 639 -23.22 -0.72 36.37
N VAL A 640 -23.85 0.23 35.69
CA VAL A 640 -23.13 1.35 35.06
C VAL A 640 -22.64 2.32 36.12
N ILE A 641 -21.34 2.54 36.19
CA ILE A 641 -20.71 3.45 37.14
C ILE A 641 -20.13 4.64 36.37
N TYR A 642 -20.47 5.86 36.81
CA TYR A 642 -19.89 7.10 36.28
C TYR A 642 -18.86 7.65 37.26
N PRO A 643 -17.64 8.04 36.83
CA PRO A 643 -16.61 8.63 37.72
C PRO A 643 -17.07 9.91 38.41
N ALA A 644 -17.97 10.66 37.77
CA ALA A 644 -18.73 11.79 38.35
C ALA A 644 -20.10 11.87 37.66
N GLN A 645 -21.14 12.22 38.38
CA GLN A 645 -22.51 12.27 37.85
C GLN A 645 -22.67 13.25 36.67
N ALA A 646 -21.94 14.37 36.69
CA ALA A 646 -21.92 15.32 35.57
C ALA A 646 -21.41 14.74 34.24
N LEU A 647 -20.71 13.61 34.28
CA LEU A 647 -20.19 12.91 33.11
C LEU A 647 -21.17 11.90 32.51
N ALA A 648 -22.30 11.65 33.18
CA ALA A 648 -23.31 10.70 32.70
C ALA A 648 -23.79 11.03 31.26
N PRO A 649 -24.09 12.28 30.86
CA PRO A 649 -24.53 12.58 29.51
C PRO A 649 -23.48 12.23 28.44
N ILE A 650 -22.17 12.29 28.79
CA ILE A 650 -21.05 11.99 27.88
C ILE A 650 -20.83 10.47 27.78
N LEU A 651 -20.95 9.75 28.89
CA LEU A 651 -20.56 8.33 29.01
C LEU A 651 -21.74 7.36 28.91
N SER A 652 -23.00 7.83 29.01
CA SER A 652 -24.17 6.96 28.92
C SER A 652 -24.28 6.19 27.58
N PRO A 653 -23.93 6.77 26.41
CA PRO A 653 -23.98 6.02 25.14
C PRO A 653 -23.00 4.85 25.10
N THR A 654 -21.98 4.86 25.97
CA THR A 654 -20.97 3.80 26.07
C THR A 654 -20.98 3.08 27.42
N TYR A 655 -22.12 3.10 28.13
CA TYR A 655 -22.36 2.42 29.41
C TYR A 655 -21.27 2.72 30.47
N GLY A 656 -20.87 4.01 30.57
CA GLY A 656 -19.87 4.47 31.55
C GLY A 656 -18.41 4.18 31.16
N ILE A 657 -18.16 3.60 30.00
CA ILE A 657 -16.81 3.28 29.51
C ILE A 657 -16.33 4.41 28.59
N LEU A 658 -15.09 4.87 28.78
CA LEU A 658 -14.44 5.72 27.79
C LEU A 658 -14.11 4.85 26.55
N VAL A 659 -14.64 5.22 25.39
CA VAL A 659 -14.42 4.53 24.10
C VAL A 659 -13.80 5.49 23.10
N TYR A 660 -14.24 6.73 23.10
CA TYR A 660 -13.91 7.72 22.09
C TYR A 660 -12.98 8.82 22.60
N GLN A 661 -12.09 9.31 21.71
CA GLN A 661 -11.21 10.45 21.96
C GLN A 661 -12.02 11.72 22.26
N GLU A 662 -13.15 11.88 21.60
CA GLU A 662 -14.09 12.98 21.77
C GLU A 662 -14.68 12.99 23.19
N GLN A 663 -14.93 11.83 23.78
CA GLN A 663 -15.37 11.75 25.19
C GLN A 663 -14.31 12.29 26.16
N VAL A 664 -13.03 12.00 25.89
CA VAL A 664 -11.93 12.58 26.69
C VAL A 664 -11.93 14.10 26.61
N MET A 665 -12.14 14.66 25.41
CA MET A 665 -12.20 16.13 25.22
C MET A 665 -13.41 16.74 25.93
N GLN A 666 -14.57 16.11 25.79
CA GLN A 666 -15.81 16.57 26.45
C GLN A 666 -15.71 16.48 27.97
N VAL A 667 -15.12 15.41 28.51
CA VAL A 667 -14.87 15.27 29.97
C VAL A 667 -13.96 16.39 30.48
N ALA A 668 -12.88 16.70 29.77
CA ALA A 668 -11.97 17.78 30.13
C ALA A 668 -12.66 19.16 30.07
N ALA A 669 -13.52 19.37 29.08
CA ALA A 669 -14.28 20.62 28.97
C ALA A 669 -15.33 20.78 30.08
N VAL A 670 -16.12 19.73 30.37
CA VAL A 670 -17.18 19.78 31.36
C VAL A 670 -16.62 19.87 32.78
N MET A 671 -15.63 19.07 33.11
CA MET A 671 -15.11 18.94 34.46
C MET A 671 -14.07 20.02 34.81
N ALA A 672 -13.13 20.29 33.88
CA ALA A 672 -12.01 21.18 34.16
C ALA A 672 -12.08 22.55 33.44
N GLY A 673 -13.09 22.79 32.62
CA GLY A 673 -13.29 24.05 31.89
C GLY A 673 -12.29 24.28 30.76
N PHE A 674 -11.70 23.24 30.25
CA PHE A 674 -10.84 23.35 29.07
C PHE A 674 -11.64 23.77 27.84
N SER A 675 -11.07 24.62 26.97
CA SER A 675 -11.58 24.74 25.62
C SER A 675 -11.46 23.40 24.90
N LEU A 676 -12.28 23.13 23.87
CA LEU A 676 -12.15 21.91 23.10
C LEU A 676 -10.77 21.83 22.40
N GLY A 677 -10.18 22.98 22.04
CA GLY A 677 -8.81 23.08 21.54
C GLY A 677 -7.77 22.61 22.57
N GLN A 678 -7.85 23.10 23.81
CA GLN A 678 -6.97 22.66 24.91
C GLN A 678 -7.15 21.18 25.24
N ALA A 679 -8.37 20.69 25.18
CA ALA A 679 -8.69 19.28 25.38
C ALA A 679 -8.10 18.37 24.30
N ASP A 680 -8.02 18.82 23.02
CA ASP A 680 -7.31 18.07 21.97
C ASP A 680 -5.80 18.03 22.24
N ILE A 681 -5.21 19.11 22.71
CA ILE A 681 -3.78 19.14 23.12
C ILE A 681 -3.53 18.12 24.24
N LEU A 682 -4.39 18.07 25.28
CA LEU A 682 -4.31 17.09 26.36
C LEU A 682 -4.33 15.67 25.83
N ARG A 683 -5.33 15.33 25.04
CA ARG A 683 -5.48 14.01 24.40
C ARG A 683 -4.22 13.61 23.61
N ARG A 684 -3.66 14.53 22.82
CA ARG A 684 -2.46 14.28 22.00
C ARG A 684 -1.18 14.14 22.83
N ALA A 685 -1.04 14.94 23.89
CA ALA A 685 0.09 14.84 24.80
C ALA A 685 0.17 13.42 25.39
N MET A 686 -0.98 12.89 25.83
CA MET A 686 -1.11 11.54 26.34
C MET A 686 -0.79 10.49 25.27
N SER A 687 -1.41 10.57 24.08
CA SER A 687 -1.16 9.63 22.98
C SER A 687 0.29 9.59 22.49
N LYS A 688 1.01 10.73 22.56
CA LYS A 688 2.44 10.84 22.19
C LYS A 688 3.39 10.66 23.37
N LYS A 689 2.87 10.35 24.58
CA LYS A 689 3.63 10.13 25.82
C LYS A 689 4.59 11.28 26.16
N LYS A 690 4.15 12.53 25.96
CA LYS A 690 4.93 13.73 26.29
C LYS A 690 4.81 14.04 27.78
N LEU A 691 5.60 13.37 28.62
CA LEU A 691 5.48 13.39 30.10
C LEU A 691 5.41 14.79 30.68
N ALA A 692 6.36 15.68 30.37
CA ALA A 692 6.39 17.05 30.91
C ALA A 692 5.10 17.86 30.61
N LEU A 693 4.53 17.67 29.42
CA LEU A 693 3.27 18.34 29.05
C LEU A 693 2.06 17.70 29.73
N ILE A 694 2.09 16.37 29.94
CA ILE A 694 1.05 15.65 30.67
C ILE A 694 0.96 16.15 32.12
N ASP A 695 2.08 16.29 32.81
CA ASP A 695 2.13 16.79 34.22
C ASP A 695 1.63 18.23 34.33
N GLN A 696 2.03 19.08 33.38
CA GLN A 696 1.52 20.46 33.32
C GLN A 696 0.01 20.52 33.13
N LEU A 697 -0.53 19.71 32.22
CA LEU A 697 -1.95 19.64 31.92
C LEU A 697 -2.75 19.00 33.07
N ARG A 698 -2.15 18.04 33.82
CA ARG A 698 -2.71 17.46 35.04
C ARG A 698 -2.99 18.54 36.09
N THR A 699 -1.99 19.36 36.36
CA THR A 699 -2.13 20.47 37.32
C THR A 699 -3.23 21.42 36.88
N LYS A 700 -3.27 21.82 35.62
CA LYS A 700 -4.34 22.65 35.05
C LYS A 700 -5.73 22.02 35.17
N PHE A 701 -5.83 20.71 34.85
CA PHE A 701 -7.09 19.98 34.93
C PHE A 701 -7.63 19.96 36.38
N ILE A 702 -6.81 19.59 37.35
CA ILE A 702 -7.21 19.56 38.79
C ILE A 702 -7.61 20.94 39.28
N GLN A 703 -6.85 22.00 38.95
CA GLN A 703 -7.21 23.37 39.35
C GLN A 703 -8.51 23.82 38.67
N GLY A 704 -8.70 23.56 37.38
CA GLY A 704 -9.93 23.90 36.67
C GLY A 704 -11.15 23.17 37.23
N ALA A 705 -11.01 21.90 37.62
CA ALA A 705 -12.07 21.13 38.26
C ALA A 705 -12.43 21.66 39.62
N LYS A 706 -11.44 22.06 40.44
CA LYS A 706 -11.67 22.74 41.73
C LYS A 706 -12.47 24.03 41.56
N ASN A 707 -12.12 24.84 40.57
CA ASN A 707 -12.81 26.11 40.30
C ASN A 707 -14.29 25.88 39.88
N ARG A 708 -14.64 24.67 39.47
CA ARG A 708 -16.00 24.23 39.12
C ARG A 708 -16.70 23.47 40.24
N GLY A 709 -16.12 23.40 41.45
CA GLY A 709 -16.73 22.81 42.65
C GLY A 709 -16.49 21.30 42.83
N TYR A 710 -15.60 20.68 42.04
CA TYR A 710 -15.23 19.27 42.22
C TYR A 710 -14.12 19.12 43.28
N SER A 711 -14.16 18.01 44.03
CA SER A 711 -13.08 17.71 44.99
C SER A 711 -11.79 17.32 44.24
N THR A 712 -10.65 17.51 44.89
CA THR A 712 -9.33 17.10 44.36
C THR A 712 -9.27 15.62 44.05
N GLU A 713 -9.87 14.79 44.93
CA GLU A 713 -9.90 13.35 44.76
C GLU A 713 -10.73 12.95 43.53
N ALA A 714 -11.91 13.58 43.34
CA ALA A 714 -12.74 13.34 42.16
C ALA A 714 -12.01 13.74 40.86
N ALA A 715 -11.38 14.92 40.86
CA ALA A 715 -10.61 15.42 39.73
C ALA A 715 -9.41 14.51 39.41
N THR A 716 -8.69 14.05 40.42
CA THR A 716 -7.56 13.16 40.28
C THR A 716 -8.00 11.79 39.73
N LYS A 717 -9.05 11.20 40.26
CA LYS A 717 -9.61 9.92 39.77
C LYS A 717 -10.03 10.00 38.31
N VAL A 718 -10.68 11.10 37.89
CA VAL A 718 -11.10 11.28 36.49
C VAL A 718 -9.90 11.49 35.58
N TYR A 719 -8.89 12.28 36.01
CA TYR A 719 -7.68 12.46 35.23
C TYR A 719 -6.91 11.14 35.04
N ASP A 720 -6.76 10.35 36.10
CA ASP A 720 -6.12 9.02 36.03
C ASP A 720 -6.90 8.04 35.12
N TYR A 721 -8.24 8.17 35.13
CA TYR A 721 -9.09 7.39 34.21
C TYR A 721 -8.86 7.81 32.74
N ILE A 722 -8.79 9.13 32.47
CA ILE A 722 -8.45 9.67 31.15
C ILE A 722 -7.04 9.21 30.73
N GLU A 723 -6.05 9.29 31.60
CA GLU A 723 -4.66 8.94 31.31
C GLU A 723 -4.51 7.46 30.92
N ARG A 724 -5.14 6.56 31.66
CA ARG A 724 -5.17 5.12 31.31
C ARG A 724 -5.77 4.87 29.95
N PHE A 725 -6.83 5.60 29.62
CA PHE A 725 -7.59 5.43 28.38
C PHE A 725 -6.97 6.15 27.18
N ALA A 726 -6.25 7.24 27.36
CA ALA A 726 -5.80 8.15 26.30
C ALA A 726 -4.90 7.48 25.23
N ASN A 727 -4.23 6.37 25.57
CA ASN A 727 -3.47 5.55 24.63
C ASN A 727 -4.37 4.67 23.74
N TYR A 728 -5.64 4.47 24.10
CA TYR A 728 -6.54 3.48 23.50
C TYR A 728 -7.80 4.10 22.90
N GLY A 729 -8.07 5.40 23.15
CA GLY A 729 -9.24 6.09 22.62
C GLY A 729 -9.33 6.05 21.09
N PHE A 730 -10.53 5.78 20.56
CA PHE A 730 -10.78 5.76 19.12
C PHE A 730 -11.41 7.08 18.66
N ASN A 731 -11.17 7.46 17.42
CA ASN A 731 -11.83 8.60 16.79
C ASN A 731 -13.29 8.24 16.50
N ARG A 732 -14.24 8.90 17.18
CA ARG A 732 -15.69 8.66 17.01
C ARG A 732 -16.14 8.98 15.59
N SER A 733 -15.65 10.08 15.00
CA SER A 733 -15.99 10.49 13.64
C SER A 733 -15.65 9.36 12.64
N HIS A 734 -14.47 8.74 12.79
CA HIS A 734 -14.07 7.60 11.98
C HIS A 734 -14.95 6.36 12.23
N ALA A 735 -15.27 6.06 13.50
CA ALA A 735 -16.11 4.91 13.85
C ALA A 735 -17.51 5.04 13.25
N VAL A 736 -18.14 6.22 13.35
CA VAL A 736 -19.47 6.49 12.78
C VAL A 736 -19.45 6.32 11.26
N ALA A 737 -18.50 6.95 10.56
CA ALA A 737 -18.41 6.87 9.10
C ALA A 737 -18.22 5.44 8.60
N TYR A 738 -17.33 4.69 9.21
CA TYR A 738 -17.04 3.31 8.79
C TYR A 738 -18.16 2.33 9.19
N THR A 739 -18.85 2.58 10.30
CA THR A 739 -20.06 1.82 10.66
C THR A 739 -21.19 2.11 9.70
N LYS A 740 -21.34 3.35 9.20
CA LYS A 740 -22.32 3.69 8.16
C LYS A 740 -22.07 2.89 6.88
N MET A 741 -20.84 2.86 6.38
CA MET A 741 -20.46 2.05 5.22
C MET A 741 -20.74 0.54 5.46
N ALA A 742 -20.42 0.05 6.66
CA ALA A 742 -20.72 -1.34 7.01
C ALA A 742 -22.23 -1.62 7.02
N PHE A 743 -23.03 -0.68 7.51
CA PHE A 743 -24.48 -0.77 7.53
C PHE A 743 -25.08 -0.76 6.12
N GLU A 744 -24.57 0.09 5.23
CA GLU A 744 -24.95 0.17 3.82
C GLU A 744 -24.68 -1.17 3.08
N LEU A 745 -23.50 -1.77 3.32
CA LEU A 745 -23.16 -3.10 2.78
C LEU A 745 -24.07 -4.19 3.35
N ALA A 746 -24.36 -4.16 4.65
CA ALA A 746 -25.27 -5.10 5.28
C ALA A 746 -26.71 -4.93 4.80
N TYR A 747 -27.16 -3.70 4.53
CA TYR A 747 -28.44 -3.40 3.92
C TYR A 747 -28.59 -4.04 2.54
N LEU A 748 -27.60 -3.86 1.67
CA LEU A 748 -27.59 -4.50 0.35
C LEU A 748 -27.55 -6.03 0.46
N LYS A 749 -26.81 -6.56 1.41
CA LYS A 749 -26.75 -8.00 1.68
C LYS A 749 -28.10 -8.57 2.10
N CYS A 750 -28.86 -7.83 2.91
CA CYS A 750 -30.14 -8.25 3.44
C CYS A 750 -31.25 -8.12 2.38
N HIS A 751 -31.36 -6.96 1.75
CA HIS A 751 -32.46 -6.64 0.85
C HIS A 751 -32.22 -7.11 -0.60
N PHE A 752 -30.95 -7.22 -1.04
CA PHE A 752 -30.56 -7.60 -2.40
C PHE A 752 -29.41 -8.64 -2.39
N PRO A 753 -29.60 -9.80 -1.74
CA PRO A 753 -28.52 -10.76 -1.45
C PRO A 753 -27.82 -11.25 -2.72
N ALA A 754 -28.54 -11.48 -3.82
CA ALA A 754 -27.92 -11.92 -5.07
C ALA A 754 -27.03 -10.85 -5.68
N ALA A 755 -27.47 -9.58 -5.67
CA ALA A 755 -26.66 -8.46 -6.19
C ALA A 755 -25.41 -8.23 -5.34
N PHE A 756 -25.55 -8.24 -4.02
CA PHE A 756 -24.43 -8.08 -3.09
C PHE A 756 -23.41 -9.22 -3.25
N MET A 757 -23.87 -10.48 -3.25
CA MET A 757 -22.98 -11.64 -3.37
C MET A 757 -22.29 -11.72 -4.74
N ALA A 758 -22.95 -11.32 -5.83
CA ALA A 758 -22.32 -11.22 -7.15
C ALA A 758 -21.20 -10.16 -7.20
N ALA A 759 -21.43 -9.00 -6.60
CA ALA A 759 -20.43 -7.95 -6.46
C ALA A 759 -19.25 -8.40 -5.58
N LEU A 760 -19.55 -9.04 -4.45
CA LEU A 760 -18.56 -9.53 -3.50
C LEU A 760 -17.65 -10.61 -4.11
N LEU A 761 -18.23 -11.62 -4.78
CA LEU A 761 -17.51 -12.66 -5.52
C LEU A 761 -16.63 -12.04 -6.62
N GLY A 762 -17.13 -11.00 -7.30
CA GLY A 762 -16.38 -10.27 -8.31
C GLY A 762 -15.13 -9.59 -7.79
N SER A 763 -15.14 -9.17 -6.52
CA SER A 763 -14.01 -8.48 -5.87
C SER A 763 -12.88 -9.42 -5.41
N VAL A 764 -13.08 -10.74 -5.43
CA VAL A 764 -12.12 -11.74 -4.94
C VAL A 764 -11.70 -12.73 -6.02
N ILE A 765 -11.87 -12.39 -7.30
CA ILE A 765 -11.41 -13.23 -8.41
C ILE A 765 -9.91 -13.48 -8.26
N GLY A 766 -9.51 -14.77 -8.23
CA GLY A 766 -8.13 -15.21 -8.03
C GLY A 766 -7.80 -15.68 -6.61
N ASP A 767 -8.62 -15.32 -5.62
CA ASP A 767 -8.52 -15.80 -4.24
C ASP A 767 -9.49 -16.97 -4.01
N SER A 768 -8.95 -18.20 -3.95
CA SER A 768 -9.76 -19.42 -3.78
C SER A 768 -10.47 -19.50 -2.44
N ASP A 769 -9.77 -19.12 -1.38
CA ASP A 769 -10.29 -19.29 -0.03
C ASP A 769 -11.48 -18.35 0.20
N LYS A 770 -11.33 -17.09 -0.23
CA LYS A 770 -12.44 -16.14 -0.20
C LYS A 770 -13.57 -16.50 -1.17
N THR A 771 -13.26 -17.02 -2.36
CA THR A 771 -14.29 -17.48 -3.29
C THR A 771 -15.12 -18.61 -2.67
N LYS A 772 -14.50 -19.61 -2.02
CA LYS A 772 -15.19 -20.69 -1.31
C LYS A 772 -16.05 -20.15 -0.18
N GLU A 773 -15.50 -19.29 0.67
CA GLU A 773 -16.22 -18.65 1.78
C GLU A 773 -17.49 -17.95 1.27
N TYR A 774 -17.37 -17.15 0.22
CA TYR A 774 -18.50 -16.36 -0.29
C TYR A 774 -19.51 -17.18 -1.10
N VAL A 775 -19.09 -18.26 -1.78
CA VAL A 775 -20.02 -19.23 -2.40
C VAL A 775 -20.87 -19.94 -1.33
N LEU A 776 -20.24 -20.32 -0.22
CA LEU A 776 -20.94 -20.92 0.90
C LEU A 776 -21.96 -19.95 1.52
N GLU A 777 -21.53 -18.69 1.76
CA GLU A 777 -22.41 -17.64 2.27
C GLU A 777 -23.61 -17.39 1.34
N ALA A 778 -23.38 -17.33 0.02
CA ALA A 778 -24.45 -17.15 -0.96
C ALA A 778 -25.48 -18.31 -0.89
N ARG A 779 -25.01 -19.54 -0.72
CA ARG A 779 -25.88 -20.71 -0.53
C ARG A 779 -26.70 -20.63 0.77
N GLN A 780 -26.09 -20.19 1.87
CA GLN A 780 -26.78 -19.97 3.16
C GLN A 780 -27.88 -18.89 3.02
N LEU A 781 -27.63 -17.86 2.21
CA LEU A 781 -28.60 -16.82 1.85
C LEU A 781 -29.63 -17.31 0.80
N LYS A 782 -29.60 -18.60 0.43
CA LYS A 782 -30.48 -19.23 -0.58
C LYS A 782 -30.36 -18.61 -1.97
N VAL A 783 -29.23 -18.00 -2.27
CA VAL A 783 -28.92 -17.45 -3.61
C VAL A 783 -28.44 -18.58 -4.50
N GLN A 784 -29.08 -18.76 -5.65
CA GLN A 784 -28.66 -19.73 -6.65
C GLN A 784 -27.42 -19.25 -7.41
N LEU A 785 -26.48 -20.20 -7.62
CA LEU A 785 -25.23 -19.96 -8.34
C LEU A 785 -25.15 -20.89 -9.55
N HIS A 786 -24.80 -20.32 -10.69
CA HIS A 786 -24.55 -21.04 -11.93
C HIS A 786 -23.09 -20.86 -12.34
N GLY A 787 -22.47 -21.93 -12.82
CA GLY A 787 -21.12 -21.90 -13.39
C GLY A 787 -21.01 -20.95 -14.59
N PRO A 788 -19.80 -20.74 -15.10
CA PRO A 788 -19.59 -19.93 -16.30
C PRO A 788 -20.28 -20.57 -17.50
N ASN A 789 -20.72 -19.72 -18.45
CA ASN A 789 -21.46 -20.11 -19.64
C ASN A 789 -21.04 -19.24 -20.83
N LEU A 790 -20.60 -19.84 -21.92
CA LEU A 790 -20.13 -19.12 -23.10
C LEU A 790 -21.16 -18.17 -23.71
N ASN A 791 -22.46 -18.49 -23.56
CA ASN A 791 -23.55 -17.71 -24.12
C ASN A 791 -24.20 -16.71 -23.15
N LEU A 792 -24.06 -16.90 -21.83
CA LEU A 792 -24.72 -16.08 -20.81
C LEU A 792 -23.76 -15.24 -19.98
N SER A 793 -22.56 -15.77 -19.68
CA SER A 793 -21.62 -15.08 -18.79
C SER A 793 -21.17 -13.73 -19.37
N ARG A 794 -21.02 -12.76 -18.49
CA ARG A 794 -20.32 -11.49 -18.76
C ARG A 794 -18.84 -11.63 -18.40
N PHE A 795 -18.09 -10.53 -18.46
CA PHE A 795 -16.70 -10.51 -18.03
C PHE A 795 -16.57 -10.92 -16.56
N GLY A 796 -17.23 -10.20 -15.66
CA GLY A 796 -17.32 -10.52 -14.23
C GLY A 796 -18.64 -11.23 -13.87
N PHE A 797 -18.85 -11.48 -12.57
CA PHE A 797 -20.09 -12.03 -12.06
C PHE A 797 -21.28 -11.12 -12.45
N SER A 798 -22.39 -11.76 -12.76
CA SER A 798 -23.61 -11.07 -13.22
C SER A 798 -24.86 -11.79 -12.70
N LEU A 799 -26.00 -11.12 -12.81
CA LEU A 799 -27.29 -11.70 -12.44
C LEU A 799 -28.11 -12.05 -13.67
N ASN A 800 -28.85 -13.14 -13.57
CA ASN A 800 -29.92 -13.51 -14.46
C ASN A 800 -31.13 -13.96 -13.61
N HIS A 801 -32.23 -13.20 -13.61
CA HIS A 801 -33.40 -13.46 -12.76
C HIS A 801 -33.02 -13.72 -11.29
N GLN A 802 -32.20 -12.87 -10.70
CA GLN A 802 -31.69 -12.96 -9.32
C GLN A 802 -30.78 -14.18 -9.02
N GLN A 803 -30.37 -14.91 -10.03
CA GLN A 803 -29.39 -15.99 -9.92
C GLN A 803 -28.01 -15.49 -10.34
N ILE A 804 -26.98 -15.85 -9.60
CA ILE A 804 -25.60 -15.46 -9.90
C ILE A 804 -25.05 -16.36 -11.00
N ILE A 805 -24.53 -15.74 -12.06
CA ILE A 805 -23.76 -16.42 -13.10
C ILE A 805 -22.29 -16.03 -12.97
N PHE A 806 -21.42 -17.03 -12.90
CA PHE A 806 -19.97 -16.84 -12.88
C PHE A 806 -19.49 -16.13 -14.15
N GLY A 807 -18.65 -15.14 -14.00
CA GLY A 807 -18.04 -14.43 -15.13
C GLY A 807 -16.95 -15.28 -15.82
N LEU A 808 -16.72 -15.07 -17.11
CA LEU A 808 -15.65 -15.78 -17.81
C LEU A 808 -14.26 -15.46 -17.25
N ASN A 809 -14.05 -14.27 -16.71
CA ASN A 809 -12.78 -13.89 -16.07
C ASN A 809 -12.52 -14.61 -14.73
N SER A 810 -13.50 -15.31 -14.15
CA SER A 810 -13.30 -16.16 -12.97
C SER A 810 -12.64 -17.50 -13.29
N ILE A 811 -12.58 -17.88 -14.57
CA ILE A 811 -11.95 -19.13 -15.00
C ILE A 811 -10.43 -18.93 -14.99
N ARG A 812 -9.73 -19.70 -14.15
CA ARG A 812 -8.28 -19.72 -14.10
C ARG A 812 -7.69 -20.23 -15.39
N SER A 813 -6.51 -19.77 -15.73
CA SER A 813 -5.82 -20.06 -17.00
C SER A 813 -6.46 -19.44 -18.24
N LEU A 814 -7.53 -18.65 -18.08
CA LEU A 814 -8.14 -17.91 -19.18
C LEU A 814 -7.63 -16.47 -19.17
N ARG A 815 -7.00 -16.03 -20.27
CA ARG A 815 -6.46 -14.67 -20.40
C ARG A 815 -7.58 -13.64 -20.57
N ARG A 816 -7.40 -12.45 -20.00
CA ARG A 816 -8.38 -11.36 -20.11
C ARG A 816 -8.70 -10.95 -21.55
N ASP A 817 -7.69 -10.90 -22.40
CA ASP A 817 -7.87 -10.57 -23.82
C ASP A 817 -8.69 -11.64 -24.57
N PHE A 818 -8.56 -12.92 -24.20
CA PHE A 818 -9.42 -13.97 -24.73
C PHE A 818 -10.88 -13.82 -24.26
N VAL A 819 -11.10 -13.51 -22.98
CA VAL A 819 -12.45 -13.23 -22.47
C VAL A 819 -13.10 -12.08 -23.25
N TRP A 820 -12.36 -10.99 -23.48
CA TRP A 820 -12.86 -9.87 -24.28
C TRP A 820 -13.14 -10.25 -25.74
N ALA A 821 -12.31 -11.10 -26.34
CA ALA A 821 -12.58 -11.61 -27.69
C ALA A 821 -13.89 -12.41 -27.77
N ILE A 822 -14.14 -13.31 -26.79
CA ILE A 822 -15.39 -14.06 -26.68
C ILE A 822 -16.60 -13.13 -26.58
N LEU A 823 -16.54 -12.13 -25.69
CA LEU A 823 -17.64 -11.18 -25.45
C LEU A 823 -17.89 -10.27 -26.66
N SER A 824 -16.84 -9.79 -27.31
CA SER A 824 -16.91 -8.93 -28.49
C SER A 824 -17.52 -9.69 -29.68
N GLU A 825 -17.10 -10.92 -29.88
CA GLU A 825 -17.61 -11.77 -30.96
C GLU A 825 -19.07 -12.14 -30.73
N ARG A 826 -19.43 -12.48 -29.50
CA ARG A 826 -20.83 -12.71 -29.12
C ARG A 826 -21.71 -11.48 -29.32
N LYS A 827 -21.18 -10.29 -29.06
CA LYS A 827 -21.88 -9.01 -29.32
C LYS A 827 -22.04 -8.76 -30.84
N ARG A 828 -21.01 -9.09 -31.63
CA ARG A 828 -20.99 -8.87 -33.09
C ARG A 828 -21.94 -9.81 -33.85
N ALA A 829 -21.87 -11.12 -33.57
CA ALA A 829 -22.50 -12.17 -34.39
C ALA A 829 -23.49 -13.07 -33.59
N GLY A 830 -23.93 -12.61 -32.40
CA GLY A 830 -24.91 -13.34 -31.58
C GLY A 830 -24.34 -14.56 -30.84
N ARG A 831 -25.24 -15.31 -30.20
CA ARG A 831 -24.89 -16.50 -29.39
C ARG A 831 -24.18 -17.57 -30.23
N PHE A 832 -23.28 -18.31 -29.65
CA PHE A 832 -22.62 -19.47 -30.24
C PHE A 832 -23.62 -20.64 -30.31
N LYS A 833 -23.70 -21.26 -31.48
CA LYS A 833 -24.65 -22.36 -31.73
C LYS A 833 -24.21 -23.67 -31.06
N ASN A 834 -22.93 -23.97 -31.14
CA ASN A 834 -22.28 -25.14 -30.55
C ASN A 834 -20.79 -24.83 -30.30
N PHE A 835 -20.05 -25.78 -29.73
CA PHE A 835 -18.65 -25.61 -29.40
C PHE A 835 -17.75 -25.44 -30.64
N GLN A 836 -18.12 -26.05 -31.76
CA GLN A 836 -17.41 -25.88 -33.01
C GLN A 836 -17.59 -24.47 -33.59
N ASP A 837 -18.84 -23.94 -33.61
CA ASP A 837 -19.12 -22.55 -33.99
C ASP A 837 -18.34 -21.56 -33.15
N PHE A 838 -18.24 -21.82 -31.83
CA PHE A 838 -17.41 -21.01 -30.94
C PHE A 838 -15.94 -21.01 -31.38
N LEU A 839 -15.33 -22.18 -31.62
CA LEU A 839 -13.91 -22.27 -32.05
C LEU A 839 -13.67 -21.64 -33.43
N GLN A 840 -14.62 -21.75 -34.35
CA GLN A 840 -14.52 -21.15 -35.69
C GLN A 840 -14.49 -19.63 -35.64
N ARG A 841 -15.25 -19.04 -34.73
CA ARG A 841 -15.39 -17.59 -34.59
C ARG A 841 -14.27 -16.96 -33.77
N MET A 842 -13.42 -17.74 -33.07
CA MET A 842 -12.32 -17.21 -32.30
C MET A 842 -11.02 -17.09 -33.10
N PRO A 843 -10.23 -16.02 -32.87
CA PRO A 843 -8.88 -15.91 -33.44
C PRO A 843 -7.95 -17.04 -32.99
N GLU A 844 -7.14 -17.54 -33.92
CA GLU A 844 -6.24 -18.70 -33.71
C GLU A 844 -5.30 -18.54 -32.52
N LYS A 845 -4.78 -17.32 -32.27
CA LYS A 845 -3.90 -17.01 -31.15
C LYS A 845 -4.47 -17.38 -29.76
N PHE A 846 -5.78 -17.55 -29.65
CA PHE A 846 -6.48 -17.92 -28.42
C PHE A 846 -6.79 -19.42 -28.33
N LEU A 847 -6.70 -20.17 -29.42
CA LEU A 847 -7.06 -21.58 -29.48
C LEU A 847 -5.96 -22.49 -28.91
N LYS A 848 -5.51 -22.18 -27.69
CA LYS A 848 -4.52 -23.00 -26.96
C LYS A 848 -5.23 -24.08 -26.17
N THR A 849 -4.74 -25.31 -26.22
CA THR A 849 -5.30 -26.48 -25.54
C THR A 849 -5.63 -26.21 -24.06
N ASP A 850 -4.67 -25.62 -23.32
CA ASP A 850 -4.86 -25.33 -21.88
C ASP A 850 -6.05 -24.36 -21.62
N SER A 851 -6.21 -23.34 -22.46
CA SER A 851 -7.31 -22.37 -22.32
C SER A 851 -8.66 -22.99 -22.66
N LEU A 852 -8.70 -23.86 -23.68
CA LEU A 852 -9.91 -24.55 -24.09
C LEU A 852 -10.31 -25.65 -23.08
N GLN A 853 -9.34 -26.38 -22.53
CA GLN A 853 -9.58 -27.31 -21.43
C GLN A 853 -10.13 -26.57 -20.19
N ALA A 854 -9.60 -25.40 -19.87
CA ALA A 854 -10.13 -24.58 -18.76
C ALA A 854 -11.60 -24.19 -18.99
N LEU A 855 -11.99 -23.81 -20.21
CA LEU A 855 -13.40 -23.54 -20.58
C LEU A 855 -14.28 -24.78 -20.45
N ILE A 856 -13.82 -25.94 -20.89
CA ILE A 856 -14.60 -27.18 -20.83
C ILE A 856 -14.72 -27.65 -19.37
N TYR A 857 -13.62 -27.76 -18.64
CA TYR A 857 -13.63 -28.24 -17.26
C TYR A 857 -14.39 -27.33 -16.31
N SER A 858 -14.39 -26.01 -16.56
CA SER A 858 -15.19 -25.06 -15.77
C SER A 858 -16.70 -25.16 -16.05
N GLY A 859 -17.12 -25.90 -17.07
CA GLY A 859 -18.51 -26.04 -17.47
C GLY A 859 -19.02 -24.92 -18.41
N ALA A 860 -18.14 -24.05 -18.89
CA ALA A 860 -18.55 -22.95 -19.77
C ALA A 860 -19.15 -23.42 -21.10
N GLY A 861 -18.82 -24.64 -21.53
CA GLY A 861 -19.37 -25.33 -22.72
C GLY A 861 -20.62 -26.17 -22.47
N ASP A 862 -21.05 -26.37 -21.23
CA ASP A 862 -22.20 -27.22 -20.90
C ASP A 862 -23.51 -26.73 -21.58
N THR A 863 -23.56 -25.44 -21.96
CA THR A 863 -24.69 -24.83 -22.69
C THR A 863 -24.98 -25.48 -24.03
N PHE A 864 -24.02 -26.24 -24.59
CA PHE A 864 -24.16 -26.88 -25.91
C PHE A 864 -24.73 -28.30 -25.86
N GLY A 865 -25.02 -28.82 -24.65
CA GLY A 865 -25.66 -30.13 -24.44
C GLY A 865 -24.73 -31.33 -24.64
N GLN A 866 -23.43 -31.13 -24.87
CA GLN A 866 -22.42 -32.18 -24.94
C GLN A 866 -21.77 -32.39 -23.58
N THR A 867 -21.41 -33.65 -23.26
CA THR A 867 -20.65 -33.90 -22.02
C THR A 867 -19.27 -33.29 -22.08
N ARG A 868 -18.74 -32.90 -20.93
CA ARG A 868 -17.36 -32.39 -20.83
C ARG A 868 -16.34 -33.41 -21.35
N ALA A 869 -16.57 -34.71 -21.06
CA ALA A 869 -15.77 -35.81 -21.59
C ALA A 869 -15.78 -35.86 -23.12
N THR A 870 -16.96 -35.71 -23.76
CA THR A 870 -17.08 -35.66 -25.22
C THR A 870 -16.27 -34.51 -25.83
N LEU A 871 -16.39 -33.30 -25.26
CA LEU A 871 -15.66 -32.10 -25.72
C LEU A 871 -14.15 -32.28 -25.55
N LEU A 872 -13.68 -32.82 -24.42
CA LEU A 872 -12.26 -33.05 -24.16
C LEU A 872 -11.66 -34.13 -25.09
N HIS A 873 -12.35 -35.25 -25.26
CA HIS A 873 -11.90 -36.35 -26.10
C HIS A 873 -11.73 -35.92 -27.57
N ASN A 874 -12.67 -35.15 -28.07
CA ASN A 874 -12.66 -34.69 -29.45
C ASN A 874 -11.92 -33.38 -29.69
N LEU A 875 -11.35 -32.75 -28.66
CA LEU A 875 -10.77 -31.41 -28.76
C LEU A 875 -9.67 -31.30 -29.80
N SER A 876 -8.74 -32.26 -29.83
CA SER A 876 -7.67 -32.30 -30.85
C SER A 876 -8.23 -32.41 -32.25
N LYS A 877 -9.17 -33.35 -32.49
CA LYS A 877 -9.81 -33.52 -33.78
C LYS A 877 -10.53 -32.26 -34.28
N ILE A 878 -11.18 -31.52 -33.40
CA ILE A 878 -11.87 -30.28 -33.73
C ILE A 878 -10.85 -29.17 -34.05
N LEU A 879 -9.75 -29.09 -33.30
CA LEU A 879 -8.67 -28.12 -33.56
C LEU A 879 -7.94 -28.40 -34.87
N ASP A 880 -7.62 -29.65 -35.15
CA ASP A 880 -6.99 -30.05 -36.39
C ASP A 880 -7.86 -29.75 -37.61
N ASN A 881 -9.17 -29.99 -37.48
CA ASN A 881 -10.13 -29.62 -38.52
C ASN A 881 -10.15 -28.11 -38.76
N ARG A 882 -10.15 -27.32 -37.67
CA ARG A 882 -10.09 -25.85 -37.74
C ARG A 882 -8.82 -25.36 -38.42
N LEU A 883 -7.65 -25.98 -38.12
CA LEU A 883 -6.36 -25.64 -38.75
C LEU A 883 -6.34 -26.00 -40.24
N LEU A 884 -6.85 -27.16 -40.59
CA LEU A 884 -6.89 -27.64 -41.98
C LEU A 884 -7.86 -26.83 -42.88
N SER A 885 -9.00 -26.43 -42.34
CA SER A 885 -10.03 -25.72 -43.11
C SER A 885 -9.81 -24.22 -43.21
N GLY A 886 -8.91 -23.66 -42.41
CA GLY A 886 -8.68 -22.21 -42.35
C GLY A 886 -9.95 -21.44 -42.09
N ASN A 887 -10.26 -20.42 -42.88
CA ASN A 887 -11.49 -19.61 -42.80
C ASN A 887 -12.59 -20.04 -43.78
N ASN A 888 -12.42 -21.16 -44.53
CA ASN A 888 -13.41 -21.63 -45.52
C ASN A 888 -14.55 -22.38 -44.82
N ILE A 889 -15.73 -21.77 -44.76
CA ILE A 889 -16.93 -22.28 -44.06
C ILE A 889 -17.45 -23.57 -44.72
N GLU A 890 -17.39 -23.69 -46.06
CA GLU A 890 -17.87 -24.87 -46.77
C GLU A 890 -16.94 -26.08 -46.52
N LEU A 891 -15.63 -25.85 -46.50
CA LEU A 891 -14.64 -26.88 -46.19
C LEU A 891 -14.75 -27.37 -44.74
N LEU A 892 -15.03 -26.46 -43.81
CA LEU A 892 -15.29 -26.76 -42.42
C LEU A 892 -16.51 -27.65 -42.21
N ALA A 893 -17.58 -27.42 -42.97
CA ALA A 893 -18.80 -28.22 -42.92
C ALA A 893 -18.57 -29.63 -43.49
N VAL A 894 -17.83 -29.76 -44.60
CA VAL A 894 -17.51 -31.03 -45.22
C VAL A 894 -16.55 -31.85 -44.37
N LEU A 895 -15.56 -31.23 -43.74
CA LEU A 895 -14.54 -31.87 -42.87
C LEU A 895 -14.99 -32.00 -41.42
N ALA A 896 -16.23 -31.57 -41.04
CA ALA A 896 -16.67 -31.61 -39.68
C ALA A 896 -16.55 -33.01 -39.04
N PRO A 897 -15.72 -33.16 -37.98
CA PRO A 897 -15.50 -34.49 -37.40
C PRO A 897 -16.79 -34.98 -36.74
N LYS A 898 -17.10 -36.26 -37.01
CA LYS A 898 -18.17 -36.92 -36.25
C LYS A 898 -17.68 -37.10 -34.81
N LEU A 899 -18.30 -36.40 -33.88
CA LEU A 899 -17.89 -36.42 -32.49
C LEU A 899 -18.25 -37.77 -31.87
N GLU A 900 -17.26 -38.40 -31.29
CA GLU A 900 -17.43 -39.61 -30.49
C GLU A 900 -18.06 -39.25 -29.16
N GLN A 901 -19.23 -39.81 -28.86
CA GLN A 901 -19.95 -39.53 -27.64
C GLN A 901 -19.34 -40.34 -26.48
N ILE A 902 -18.87 -39.61 -25.45
CA ILE A 902 -18.24 -40.18 -24.26
C ILE A 902 -19.17 -39.91 -23.05
N PRO A 903 -19.43 -40.88 -22.18
CA PRO A 903 -20.13 -40.65 -20.92
C PRO A 903 -19.47 -39.55 -20.09
N GLU A 904 -20.26 -38.84 -19.29
CA GLU A 904 -19.72 -37.72 -18.51
C GLU A 904 -18.63 -38.19 -17.54
N ILE A 905 -17.66 -37.33 -17.28
CA ILE A 905 -16.64 -37.57 -16.26
C ILE A 905 -17.29 -37.86 -14.89
N ASN A 906 -16.64 -38.67 -14.08
CA ASN A 906 -17.18 -38.98 -12.77
C ASN A 906 -17.26 -37.71 -11.88
N LEU A 907 -18.19 -37.74 -10.90
CA LEU A 907 -18.46 -36.57 -10.07
C LEU A 907 -17.19 -36.06 -9.32
N ASN A 908 -16.34 -36.94 -8.83
CA ASN A 908 -15.15 -36.57 -8.07
C ASN A 908 -14.17 -35.81 -8.96
N GLU A 909 -13.92 -36.31 -10.16
CA GLU A 909 -13.07 -35.66 -11.15
C GLU A 909 -13.67 -34.30 -11.55
N ARG A 910 -14.96 -34.24 -11.83
CA ARG A 910 -15.68 -33.00 -12.14
C ARG A 910 -15.52 -31.96 -11.04
N LEU A 911 -15.70 -32.32 -9.78
CA LEU A 911 -15.53 -31.43 -8.63
C LEU A 911 -14.07 -31.00 -8.47
N SER A 912 -13.10 -31.92 -8.63
CA SER A 912 -11.68 -31.57 -8.58
C SER A 912 -11.29 -30.55 -9.65
N GLN A 913 -11.83 -30.70 -10.87
CA GLN A 913 -11.57 -29.76 -11.96
C GLN A 913 -12.28 -28.43 -11.75
N GLU A 914 -13.50 -28.41 -11.24
CA GLU A 914 -14.20 -27.18 -10.83
C GLU A 914 -13.38 -26.41 -9.77
N GLU A 915 -12.87 -27.09 -8.75
CA GLU A 915 -12.02 -26.48 -7.74
C GLU A 915 -10.72 -25.91 -8.34
N LYS A 916 -10.08 -26.65 -9.23
CA LYS A 916 -8.86 -26.22 -9.93
C LYS A 916 -9.10 -24.94 -10.75
N TYR A 917 -10.14 -24.89 -11.57
CA TYR A 917 -10.36 -23.80 -12.52
C TYR A 917 -11.26 -22.68 -12.01
N LEU A 918 -12.18 -22.93 -11.06
CA LEU A 918 -13.10 -21.93 -10.49
C LEU A 918 -12.78 -21.57 -9.04
N GLY A 919 -11.90 -22.35 -8.40
CA GLY A 919 -11.57 -22.17 -6.98
C GLY A 919 -12.66 -22.66 -6.01
N THR A 920 -13.72 -23.29 -6.50
CA THR A 920 -14.85 -23.77 -5.67
C THR A 920 -15.64 -24.86 -6.39
N PHE A 921 -16.46 -25.57 -5.63
CA PHE A 921 -17.42 -26.56 -6.17
C PHE A 921 -18.72 -25.87 -6.58
N ILE A 922 -19.16 -26.06 -7.81
CA ILE A 922 -20.42 -25.49 -8.33
C ILE A 922 -21.48 -26.58 -8.49
N SER A 923 -21.15 -27.70 -9.17
CA SER A 923 -22.10 -28.77 -9.52
C SER A 923 -22.72 -29.48 -8.31
N ALA A 924 -21.92 -29.75 -7.29
CA ALA A 924 -22.32 -30.39 -6.04
C ALA A 924 -21.24 -30.16 -4.97
N HIS A 925 -21.53 -30.51 -3.72
CA HIS A 925 -20.51 -30.59 -2.67
C HIS A 925 -20.03 -32.04 -2.52
N PRO A 926 -18.72 -32.32 -2.27
CA PRO A 926 -18.22 -33.71 -2.16
C PRO A 926 -18.99 -34.59 -1.19
N VAL A 927 -19.47 -34.03 -0.06
CA VAL A 927 -20.27 -34.80 0.93
C VAL A 927 -21.67 -35.22 0.42
N THR A 928 -22.22 -34.53 -0.58
CA THR A 928 -23.57 -34.85 -1.08
C THR A 928 -23.68 -36.26 -1.67
N ARG A 929 -22.56 -36.81 -2.16
CA ARG A 929 -22.49 -38.22 -2.60
C ARG A 929 -22.85 -39.19 -1.51
N TYR A 930 -22.59 -38.86 -0.27
CA TYR A 930 -22.80 -39.68 0.91
C TYR A 930 -24.11 -39.33 1.65
N SER A 931 -25.02 -38.62 0.98
CA SER A 931 -26.31 -38.19 1.57
C SER A 931 -27.13 -39.34 2.15
N LYS A 932 -27.16 -40.53 1.49
CA LYS A 932 -27.81 -41.73 2.01
C LYS A 932 -27.15 -42.22 3.32
N LEU A 933 -25.81 -42.19 3.39
CA LEU A 933 -25.07 -42.55 4.60
C LEU A 933 -25.29 -41.51 5.70
N ALA A 934 -25.30 -40.23 5.35
CA ALA A 934 -25.59 -39.14 6.28
C ALA A 934 -26.98 -39.30 6.92
N ALA A 935 -28.00 -39.61 6.12
CA ALA A 935 -29.36 -39.86 6.60
C ALA A 935 -29.43 -41.11 7.51
N ALA A 936 -28.81 -42.23 7.07
CA ALA A 936 -28.78 -43.47 7.85
C ALA A 936 -28.05 -43.32 9.20
N LYS A 937 -26.98 -42.53 9.26
CA LYS A 937 -26.20 -42.25 10.47
C LYS A 937 -26.70 -41.06 11.27
N LYS A 938 -27.81 -40.39 10.82
CA LYS A 938 -28.38 -39.18 11.43
C LYS A 938 -27.32 -38.11 11.72
N THR A 939 -26.53 -37.74 10.69
CA THR A 939 -25.50 -36.74 10.85
C THR A 939 -26.11 -35.35 10.94
N THR A 940 -25.50 -34.49 11.75
CA THR A 940 -25.88 -33.09 11.94
C THR A 940 -25.04 -32.22 11.01
N LEU A 941 -25.67 -31.25 10.36
CA LEU A 941 -24.98 -30.27 9.52
C LEU A 941 -24.22 -29.26 10.38
N ILE A 942 -23.11 -28.75 9.88
CA ILE A 942 -22.26 -27.75 10.61
C ILE A 942 -23.10 -26.57 11.07
N VAL A 943 -24.01 -26.05 10.24
CA VAL A 943 -24.87 -24.90 10.57
C VAL A 943 -25.82 -25.18 11.75
N GLN A 944 -26.08 -26.43 12.06
CA GLN A 944 -27.00 -26.88 13.11
C GLN A 944 -26.28 -27.22 14.43
N LEU A 945 -24.97 -27.14 14.47
CA LEU A 945 -24.18 -27.47 15.65
C LEU A 945 -24.43 -26.45 16.77
N GLN A 946 -24.62 -26.96 17.98
CA GLN A 946 -24.70 -26.15 19.20
C GLN A 946 -23.59 -26.54 20.17
N SER A 947 -23.28 -25.64 21.10
CA SER A 947 -22.26 -25.92 22.13
C SER A 947 -22.69 -27.09 23.01
N ASP A 948 -21.70 -27.85 23.48
CA ASP A 948 -21.85 -28.95 24.45
C ASP A 948 -22.73 -30.12 24.00
N GLN A 949 -22.83 -30.34 22.68
CA GLN A 949 -23.56 -31.47 22.12
C GLN A 949 -22.62 -32.54 21.57
N SER A 950 -22.97 -33.81 21.82
CA SER A 950 -22.37 -34.97 21.17
C SER A 950 -23.12 -35.27 19.87
N VAL A 951 -22.44 -35.04 18.73
CA VAL A 951 -23.07 -35.18 17.41
C VAL A 951 -22.20 -36.02 16.46
N ARG A 952 -22.84 -36.54 15.42
CA ARG A 952 -22.17 -37.13 14.27
C ARG A 952 -22.19 -36.14 13.13
N ILE A 953 -21.01 -35.86 12.53
CA ILE A 953 -20.88 -34.97 11.38
C ILE A 953 -20.23 -35.73 10.23
N LEU A 954 -20.62 -35.40 9.01
CA LEU A 954 -20.01 -35.89 7.79
C LEU A 954 -19.22 -34.72 7.13
N LEU A 955 -17.91 -34.85 7.02
CA LEU A 955 -17.04 -33.80 6.56
C LEU A 955 -16.22 -34.25 5.34
N TYR A 956 -16.00 -33.34 4.42
CA TYR A 956 -14.91 -33.42 3.46
C TYR A 956 -13.66 -32.80 4.09
N LEU A 957 -12.60 -33.60 4.27
CA LEU A 957 -11.35 -33.12 4.89
C LEU A 957 -10.53 -32.31 3.89
N LYS A 958 -10.19 -31.09 4.30
CA LYS A 958 -9.35 -30.16 3.52
C LYS A 958 -7.88 -30.19 3.93
N ASP A 959 -7.64 -30.20 5.22
CA ASP A 959 -6.31 -30.12 5.78
C ASP A 959 -6.19 -30.92 7.07
N ILE A 960 -5.01 -31.49 7.27
CA ILE A 960 -4.67 -32.26 8.47
C ILE A 960 -3.36 -31.74 9.02
N LYS A 961 -3.44 -30.95 10.07
CA LYS A 961 -2.28 -30.39 10.74
C LYS A 961 -1.91 -31.20 11.98
N THR A 962 -0.86 -31.98 11.88
CA THR A 962 -0.33 -32.72 13.03
C THR A 962 0.63 -31.87 13.85
N ILE A 963 0.45 -31.82 15.15
CA ILE A 963 1.33 -31.14 16.10
C ILE A 963 1.73 -32.10 17.25
N ARG A 964 2.77 -31.71 18.00
CA ARG A 964 3.14 -32.36 19.26
C ARG A 964 2.71 -31.49 20.43
N THR A 965 2.09 -32.11 21.44
CA THR A 965 1.76 -31.45 22.70
C THR A 965 3.03 -31.14 23.51
N LYS A 966 2.91 -30.35 24.56
CA LYS A 966 4.01 -30.09 25.52
C LYS A 966 4.58 -31.38 26.13
N LYS A 967 3.82 -32.47 26.18
CA LYS A 967 4.24 -33.80 26.67
C LYS A 967 4.86 -34.68 25.58
N GLY A 968 5.05 -34.16 24.34
CA GLY A 968 5.65 -34.89 23.23
C GLY A 968 4.69 -35.79 22.43
N GLU A 969 3.43 -35.94 22.85
CA GLU A 969 2.42 -36.77 22.18
C GLU A 969 1.88 -36.09 20.91
N GLN A 970 1.58 -36.87 19.86
CA GLN A 970 1.03 -36.35 18.63
C GLN A 970 -0.48 -36.15 18.75
N MET A 971 -0.98 -35.07 18.23
CA MET A 971 -2.40 -34.75 18.02
C MET A 971 -2.61 -34.08 16.68
N ALA A 972 -3.84 -34.04 16.19
CA ALA A 972 -4.15 -33.40 14.91
C ALA A 972 -5.30 -32.40 15.01
N PHE A 973 -5.20 -31.36 14.17
CA PHE A 973 -6.31 -30.46 13.84
C PHE A 973 -6.76 -30.82 12.42
N LEU A 974 -8.03 -31.20 12.28
CA LEU A 974 -8.62 -31.50 11.00
C LEU A 974 -9.49 -30.32 10.58
N THR A 975 -9.18 -29.72 9.44
CA THR A 975 -10.10 -28.77 8.84
C THR A 975 -11.01 -29.49 7.87
N GLY A 976 -12.31 -29.52 8.16
CA GLY A 976 -13.31 -30.18 7.34
C GLY A 976 -14.48 -29.25 6.99
N GLU A 977 -15.20 -29.58 5.93
CA GLU A 977 -16.37 -28.84 5.48
C GLU A 977 -17.52 -29.76 5.08
N ASP A 978 -18.74 -29.26 5.23
CA ASP A 978 -19.93 -29.81 4.59
C ASP A 978 -20.57 -28.77 3.65
N GLN A 979 -21.70 -29.02 3.07
CA GLN A 979 -22.41 -28.08 2.20
C GLN A 979 -22.91 -26.82 2.91
N THR A 980 -22.82 -26.74 4.24
CA THR A 980 -23.35 -25.65 5.07
C THR A 980 -22.28 -24.84 5.80
N GLY A 981 -21.06 -25.38 5.96
CA GLY A 981 -20.04 -24.70 6.71
C GLY A 981 -18.67 -25.39 6.70
N GLN A 982 -17.72 -24.77 7.36
CA GLN A 982 -16.40 -25.32 7.65
C GLN A 982 -16.19 -25.36 9.17
N ILE A 983 -15.54 -26.41 9.66
CA ILE A 983 -15.24 -26.60 11.09
C ILE A 983 -13.84 -27.16 11.28
N GLU A 984 -13.20 -26.78 12.37
CA GLU A 984 -11.96 -27.40 12.83
C GLU A 984 -12.28 -28.44 13.91
N VAL A 985 -11.83 -29.66 13.69
CA VAL A 985 -12.00 -30.79 14.62
C VAL A 985 -10.66 -31.12 15.25
N ILE A 986 -10.62 -31.13 16.58
CA ILE A 986 -9.41 -31.43 17.34
C ILE A 986 -9.39 -32.92 17.67
N ILE A 987 -8.37 -33.61 17.19
CA ILE A 987 -8.13 -35.03 17.51
C ILE A 987 -7.02 -35.09 18.59
N PHE A 988 -7.47 -35.31 19.84
CA PHE A 988 -6.57 -35.44 20.98
C PHE A 988 -5.68 -36.69 20.90
N PRO A 989 -4.55 -36.73 21.61
CA PRO A 989 -3.52 -37.78 21.45
C PRO A 989 -4.02 -39.21 21.56
N ASN A 990 -4.95 -39.50 22.49
CA ASN A 990 -5.51 -40.83 22.65
C ASN A 990 -6.28 -41.33 21.42
N LEU A 991 -7.12 -40.46 20.85
CA LEU A 991 -7.86 -40.78 19.63
C LEU A 991 -6.93 -40.78 18.43
N TYR A 992 -5.97 -39.85 18.36
CA TYR A 992 -5.03 -39.77 17.25
C TYR A 992 -4.21 -41.03 17.05
N ARG A 993 -3.79 -41.68 18.13
CA ARG A 993 -3.07 -42.99 18.07
C ARG A 993 -3.93 -44.06 17.39
N GLN A 994 -5.25 -44.02 17.53
CA GLN A 994 -6.17 -45.00 16.93
C GLN A 994 -6.48 -44.74 15.47
N VAL A 995 -6.60 -43.49 15.08
CA VAL A 995 -7.05 -43.08 13.74
C VAL A 995 -5.95 -42.54 12.82
N ALA A 996 -4.69 -42.49 13.29
CA ALA A 996 -3.60 -41.90 12.53
C ALA A 996 -3.32 -42.56 11.16
N THR A 997 -3.61 -43.85 11.03
CA THR A 997 -3.51 -44.59 9.77
C THR A 997 -4.64 -44.22 8.80
N ASP A 998 -5.84 -43.96 9.30
CA ASP A 998 -7.00 -43.63 8.50
C ASP A 998 -6.99 -42.17 8.04
N LEU A 999 -6.18 -41.33 8.69
CA LEU A 999 -5.98 -39.93 8.36
C LEU A 999 -4.85 -39.66 7.37
N LYS A 1000 -4.11 -40.67 6.98
CA LYS A 1000 -3.07 -40.61 5.93
C LYS A 1000 -3.65 -40.84 4.55
#